data_fee0aebd535ebb7274e57e5dfceff9ad
#
_entry.id   fee0aebd535ebb7274e57e5dfceff9ad
#
_cell.length_a   1.000
_cell.length_b   1.000
_cell.length_c   1.000
_cell.angle_alpha   90.00
_cell.angle_beta   90.00
_cell.angle_gamma   90.00
#
_symmetry.space_group_name_H-M   'P 1'
#
loop_
_entity.id
_entity.type
_entity.pdbx_description
1 polymer ?
#
loop_
_entity_poly.entity_id
_entity_poly.type
_entity_poly.pdbx_seq_one_letter_code
_entity_poly.pdbx_strand_id
1 'polypeptide(L)'
;MDRIGFGAAYYAEYQRHPDLEGDFDLMAKAGFSVIRVGESVWSTWEPEDGRFELDWLEPVLDAARQREIGVILGTPTYAVPMWLARRYPEIAAETVAGRRVGWGARQEVNFTHAAYRFHAERVLRQVVGRYRDHPAVIGYQVDNEPGLRLLYNADVFDQFTGWLRRRYGTVDRLNDEWGLVYWSHRLSDWSDLWRPDGNFQPQYDLAWRRFQAELVTEFIAWQAGLVREVAGQRGFVTTCISYEQPGVEDVELSRVLDVAAGNAYYEMTDSLAHPNTLPRSAGPMGWVVRGPWAVTQLADLMYSSKQAPFLVTETNAGSIGFSSMNESPYDGQWRQLAWLLVGRGARLVEYWHWHTLPFGTEAYWGGVLPHSGIPGRAYHEIARIGQELRAAGGAFAAAEPDYDVAVLYDSDSKFALSTQGPVRGGTLIDPDSYQQVVAAFSRGVFDAKRQQRLVRPQHLLPSRGASWTAAAAAARYPVLIAAAFYTAADEDLDFLVGYARAGGHLVVGPRTGYGDREGRARRGRAPDRIADAAGVWYDEIASLPSPVPVHGLLAGSATGFAEGLDAVDAAVLARYQHPHLRRWAAVTTRAAGAGRITVVGTVPDQGLAARLVQWLVPQAADGWATDESVTVSTSTERGGAGRLHVLHNWSWDAASACPSAPVTDMLSGSQYSPAEPVTLGAWDVRLLRSRGTRLPEGVRLSPAACSPRRRRRAGPVAEPGDDQAASRALTCSRSAAYCKRQLDGCI
;
A
#
# COMPACT_ATOMS: atom_id res chain seq x y z
N MET A 1 4.86 14.80 -15.95
CA MET A 1 6.16 14.15 -16.29
C MET A 1 5.93 13.31 -17.54
N ASP A 2 6.62 13.63 -18.62
CA ASP A 2 6.52 12.90 -19.91
C ASP A 2 7.44 11.67 -19.97
N ARG A 3 8.23 11.46 -18.94
CA ARG A 3 9.15 10.34 -18.75
C ARG A 3 9.02 9.78 -17.33
N ILE A 4 9.42 8.53 -17.15
CA ILE A 4 9.55 7.94 -15.82
C ILE A 4 10.82 8.49 -15.18
N GLY A 5 10.67 9.14 -14.02
CA GLY A 5 11.79 9.53 -13.16
C GLY A 5 12.46 8.30 -12.56
N PHE A 6 13.78 8.34 -12.41
CA PHE A 6 14.56 7.22 -11.88
C PHE A 6 15.72 7.75 -11.05
N GLY A 7 15.89 7.27 -9.83
CA GLY A 7 16.90 7.82 -8.95
C GLY A 7 17.04 7.17 -7.59
N ALA A 8 17.61 7.92 -6.66
CA ALA A 8 17.79 7.52 -5.27
C ALA A 8 17.79 8.73 -4.32
N ALA A 9 17.50 8.50 -3.05
CA ALA A 9 17.82 9.44 -2.00
C ALA A 9 19.35 9.58 -1.88
N TYR A 10 19.85 10.82 -1.79
CA TYR A 10 21.27 11.12 -1.83
C TYR A 10 21.67 12.04 -0.67
N TYR A 11 22.65 11.60 0.12
CA TYR A 11 23.10 12.30 1.32
C TYR A 11 24.62 12.45 1.33
N ALA A 12 25.14 13.49 0.64
CA ALA A 12 26.56 13.85 0.67
C ALA A 12 27.03 14.15 2.09
N GLU A 13 26.17 14.75 2.91
CA GLU A 13 26.39 15.09 4.32
C GLU A 13 26.56 13.88 5.24
N TYR A 14 26.15 12.69 4.82
CA TYR A 14 26.38 11.44 5.55
C TYR A 14 27.72 10.79 5.18
N GLN A 15 28.40 11.29 4.18
CA GLN A 15 29.69 10.78 3.75
C GLN A 15 30.83 11.57 4.39
N ARG A 16 31.81 10.87 4.96
CA ARG A 16 32.99 11.53 5.57
C ARG A 16 33.87 12.25 4.54
N HIS A 17 33.92 11.72 3.33
CA HIS A 17 34.64 12.26 2.17
C HIS A 17 33.79 12.05 0.93
N PRO A 18 32.80 12.92 0.65
CA PRO A 18 31.93 12.78 -0.51
C PRO A 18 32.74 12.99 -1.80
N ASP A 19 32.61 12.08 -2.74
CA ASP A 19 33.11 12.19 -4.13
C ASP A 19 31.96 12.61 -5.04
N LEU A 20 31.59 13.89 -4.99
CA LEU A 20 30.44 14.43 -5.76
C LEU A 20 30.57 14.13 -7.25
N GLU A 21 31.74 14.38 -7.85
CA GLU A 21 31.95 14.18 -9.27
C GLU A 21 31.81 12.71 -9.65
N GLY A 22 32.45 11.80 -8.90
CA GLY A 22 32.34 10.36 -9.13
C GLY A 22 30.94 9.82 -8.93
N ASP A 23 30.22 10.25 -7.89
CA ASP A 23 28.84 9.84 -7.61
C ASP A 23 27.91 10.25 -8.76
N PHE A 24 27.94 11.52 -9.16
CA PHE A 24 27.06 12.03 -10.23
C PHE A 24 27.42 11.47 -11.60
N ASP A 25 28.68 11.16 -11.87
CA ASP A 25 29.09 10.43 -13.08
C ASP A 25 28.52 9.01 -13.10
N LEU A 26 28.56 8.31 -11.97
CA LEU A 26 27.97 6.98 -11.84
C LEU A 26 26.44 7.03 -11.95
N MET A 27 25.77 8.02 -11.35
CA MET A 27 24.33 8.22 -11.49
C MET A 27 23.92 8.46 -12.94
N ALA A 28 24.62 9.36 -13.65
CA ALA A 28 24.35 9.65 -15.06
C ALA A 28 24.54 8.41 -15.95
N LYS A 29 25.62 7.61 -15.72
CA LYS A 29 25.85 6.33 -16.39
C LYS A 29 24.76 5.30 -16.09
N ALA A 30 24.27 5.25 -14.85
CA ALA A 30 23.18 4.37 -14.44
C ALA A 30 21.81 4.83 -14.97
N GLY A 31 21.70 6.01 -15.57
CA GLY A 31 20.45 6.51 -16.12
C GLY A 31 19.59 7.25 -15.14
N PHE A 32 20.12 7.63 -14.00
CA PHE A 32 19.38 8.45 -13.04
C PHE A 32 19.03 9.80 -13.63
N SER A 33 17.86 10.26 -13.32
CA SER A 33 17.31 11.55 -13.77
C SER A 33 16.77 12.39 -12.60
N VAL A 34 16.70 11.81 -11.39
CA VAL A 34 16.19 12.48 -10.20
C VAL A 34 16.97 12.02 -8.97
N ILE A 35 17.20 12.91 -8.02
CA ILE A 35 17.62 12.59 -6.66
C ILE A 35 16.77 13.36 -5.65
N ARG A 36 16.66 12.83 -4.44
CA ARG A 36 16.06 13.51 -3.29
C ARG A 36 17.12 13.83 -2.25
N VAL A 37 17.07 15.02 -1.65
CA VAL A 37 18.11 15.53 -0.74
C VAL A 37 17.51 16.36 0.40
N GLY A 38 18.17 16.37 1.57
CA GLY A 38 18.06 17.42 2.57
C GLY A 38 16.94 17.29 3.61
N GLU A 39 16.06 16.27 3.53
CA GLU A 39 14.91 16.14 4.43
C GLU A 39 15.26 15.71 5.85
N SER A 40 16.43 15.08 6.08
CA SER A 40 16.77 14.46 7.38
C SER A 40 17.68 15.29 8.26
N VAL A 41 18.09 16.48 7.86
CA VAL A 41 19.30 17.14 8.41
C VAL A 41 19.05 18.55 8.91
N TRP A 42 18.00 18.77 9.70
CA TRP A 42 17.72 20.10 10.27
C TRP A 42 18.91 20.67 11.05
N SER A 43 19.63 19.87 11.83
CA SER A 43 20.83 20.33 12.55
C SER A 43 22.00 20.71 11.65
N THR A 44 22.04 20.23 10.40
CA THR A 44 23.00 20.70 9.39
C THR A 44 22.57 22.03 8.79
N TRP A 45 21.28 22.22 8.55
CA TRP A 45 20.73 23.49 8.08
C TRP A 45 20.78 24.59 9.12
N GLU A 46 20.54 24.24 10.38
CA GLU A 46 20.47 25.17 11.51
C GLU A 46 21.14 24.52 12.74
N PRO A 47 22.50 24.55 12.82
CA PRO A 47 23.24 23.91 13.90
C PRO A 47 23.02 24.57 15.28
N GLU A 48 22.65 25.83 15.30
CA GLU A 48 22.26 26.58 16.49
C GLU A 48 21.05 27.44 16.17
N ASP A 49 20.27 27.78 17.20
CA ASP A 49 19.06 28.60 17.04
C ASP A 49 19.33 29.92 16.30
N GLY A 50 18.80 30.03 15.09
CA GLY A 50 18.95 31.22 14.23
C GLY A 50 20.25 31.30 13.43
N ARG A 51 21.18 30.36 13.58
CA ARG A 51 22.39 30.26 12.78
C ARG A 51 22.16 29.27 11.63
N PHE A 52 22.09 29.77 10.41
CA PHE A 52 21.85 28.96 9.22
C PHE A 52 23.15 28.71 8.45
N GLU A 53 23.37 27.46 8.08
CA GLU A 53 24.45 27.02 7.20
C GLU A 53 23.79 26.37 5.97
N LEU A 54 23.58 27.16 4.93
CA LEU A 54 22.80 26.72 3.76
C LEU A 54 23.67 26.30 2.57
N ASP A 55 24.90 26.82 2.45
CA ASP A 55 25.70 26.71 1.23
C ASP A 55 26.26 25.31 0.94
N TRP A 56 26.21 24.40 1.92
CA TRP A 56 26.72 23.04 1.77
C TRP A 56 26.02 22.21 0.68
N LEU A 57 24.75 22.51 0.38
CA LEU A 57 23.98 21.79 -0.65
C LEU A 57 24.24 22.33 -2.06
N GLU A 58 24.74 23.56 -2.23
CA GLU A 58 24.92 24.18 -3.54
C GLU A 58 25.82 23.36 -4.48
N PRO A 59 26.97 22.81 -4.06
CA PRO A 59 27.78 21.93 -4.89
C PRO A 59 27.04 20.68 -5.37
N VAL A 60 26.15 20.12 -4.53
CA VAL A 60 25.32 18.96 -4.90
C VAL A 60 24.33 19.33 -6.00
N LEU A 61 23.66 20.47 -5.87
CA LEU A 61 22.72 20.97 -6.88
C LEU A 61 23.41 21.30 -8.19
N ASP A 62 24.61 21.91 -8.14
CA ASP A 62 25.39 22.22 -9.31
C ASP A 62 25.86 20.95 -10.06
N ALA A 63 26.34 19.95 -9.32
CA ALA A 63 26.75 18.66 -9.88
C ALA A 63 25.54 17.93 -10.54
N ALA A 64 24.37 18.00 -9.91
CA ALA A 64 23.12 17.47 -10.46
C ALA A 64 22.74 18.19 -11.77
N ARG A 65 22.77 19.52 -11.76
CA ARG A 65 22.46 20.34 -12.95
C ARG A 65 23.38 20.02 -14.13
N GLN A 66 24.68 19.90 -13.88
CA GLN A 66 25.67 19.59 -14.92
C GLN A 66 25.41 18.27 -15.63
N ARG A 67 24.72 17.33 -14.96
CA ARG A 67 24.39 16.00 -15.48
C ARG A 67 22.89 15.84 -15.81
N GLU A 68 22.15 16.94 -15.85
CA GLU A 68 20.71 16.95 -16.15
C GLU A 68 19.87 16.09 -15.17
N ILE A 69 20.31 15.97 -13.92
CA ILE A 69 19.60 15.28 -12.84
C ILE A 69 18.76 16.30 -12.08
N GLY A 70 17.44 16.09 -12.02
CA GLY A 70 16.52 16.89 -11.24
C GLY A 70 16.64 16.57 -9.74
N VAL A 71 16.38 17.57 -8.90
CA VAL A 71 16.45 17.43 -7.45
C VAL A 71 15.09 17.67 -6.82
N ILE A 72 14.64 16.73 -5.98
CA ILE A 72 13.53 16.89 -5.05
C ILE A 72 14.14 17.37 -3.74
N LEU A 73 13.84 18.61 -3.34
CA LEU A 73 14.34 19.20 -2.11
C LEU A 73 13.40 18.85 -0.95
N GLY A 74 13.92 18.17 0.07
CA GLY A 74 13.17 17.80 1.26
C GLY A 74 13.15 18.90 2.32
N THR A 75 12.04 19.01 3.06
CA THR A 75 11.98 19.86 4.27
C THR A 75 12.36 19.05 5.50
N PRO A 76 13.23 19.54 6.40
CA PRO A 76 13.85 18.74 7.46
C PRO A 76 12.98 18.60 8.72
N THR A 77 11.67 18.75 8.61
CA THR A 77 10.76 18.95 9.75
C THR A 77 10.55 17.74 10.64
N TYR A 78 10.77 16.53 10.13
CA TYR A 78 10.54 15.30 10.88
C TYR A 78 11.70 14.89 11.83
N ALA A 79 12.88 15.49 11.70
CA ALA A 79 14.06 15.18 12.49
C ALA A 79 14.57 16.45 13.17
N VAL A 80 14.06 16.74 14.37
CA VAL A 80 14.34 17.99 15.07
C VAL A 80 15.75 18.03 15.67
N PRO A 81 16.44 19.18 15.67
CA PRO A 81 17.76 19.32 16.29
C PRO A 81 17.67 19.30 17.82
N MET A 82 18.74 18.80 18.47
CA MET A 82 18.80 18.72 19.93
C MET A 82 18.65 20.08 20.63
N TRP A 83 19.14 21.16 19.99
CA TRP A 83 19.02 22.49 20.59
C TRP A 83 17.54 22.90 20.74
N LEU A 84 16.67 22.53 19.77
CA LEU A 84 15.24 22.81 19.80
C LEU A 84 14.55 21.96 20.89
N ALA A 85 14.82 20.65 20.93
CA ALA A 85 14.27 19.75 21.93
C ALA A 85 14.69 20.14 23.37
N ARG A 86 15.92 20.65 23.56
CA ARG A 86 16.39 21.11 24.86
C ARG A 86 15.81 22.45 25.28
N ARG A 87 15.60 23.36 24.32
CA ARG A 87 15.02 24.69 24.60
C ARG A 87 13.55 24.64 24.93
N TYR A 88 12.82 23.73 24.27
CA TYR A 88 11.39 23.55 24.40
C TYR A 88 11.05 22.07 24.65
N PRO A 89 11.34 21.53 25.85
CA PRO A 89 11.10 20.12 26.12
C PRO A 89 9.62 19.72 26.05
N GLU A 90 8.71 20.68 26.07
CA GLU A 90 7.26 20.53 25.92
C GLU A 90 6.81 20.18 24.49
N ILE A 91 7.69 20.37 23.49
CA ILE A 91 7.38 19.93 22.11
C ILE A 91 7.41 18.40 21.96
N ALA A 92 7.96 17.67 22.92
CA ALA A 92 8.01 16.22 22.84
C ALA A 92 6.59 15.63 22.71
N ALA A 93 6.41 14.69 21.79
CA ALA A 93 5.19 13.90 21.70
C ALA A 93 4.97 13.12 22.99
N GLU A 94 3.73 12.91 23.38
CA GLU A 94 3.36 12.06 24.51
C GLU A 94 2.73 10.75 24.02
N THR A 95 3.05 9.66 24.71
CA THR A 95 2.40 8.36 24.55
C THR A 95 1.01 8.39 25.18
N VAL A 96 0.18 7.37 24.91
CA VAL A 96 -1.16 7.24 25.50
C VAL A 96 -1.12 7.30 27.05
N ALA A 97 -0.07 6.76 27.66
CA ALA A 97 0.15 6.82 29.12
C ALA A 97 0.71 8.18 29.63
N GLY A 98 0.72 9.23 28.80
CA GLY A 98 1.22 10.56 29.16
C GLY A 98 2.73 10.68 29.32
N ARG A 99 3.51 9.67 28.91
CA ARG A 99 4.98 9.72 28.97
C ARG A 99 5.51 10.43 27.72
N ARG A 100 6.36 11.42 27.90
CA ARG A 100 7.06 12.09 26.81
C ARG A 100 7.99 11.13 26.08
N VAL A 101 7.97 11.19 24.75
CA VAL A 101 8.90 10.46 23.88
C VAL A 101 10.29 11.12 24.02
N GLY A 102 11.33 10.29 24.19
CA GLY A 102 12.71 10.80 24.27
C GLY A 102 13.21 11.24 22.90
N TRP A 103 14.10 12.24 22.91
CA TRP A 103 14.82 12.64 21.70
C TRP A 103 15.83 11.57 21.29
N GLY A 104 16.04 11.42 19.96
CA GLY A 104 17.04 10.53 19.37
C GLY A 104 16.45 9.50 18.41
N ALA A 105 15.13 9.47 18.26
CA ALA A 105 14.44 8.84 17.15
C ALA A 105 14.02 9.92 16.13
N ARG A 106 13.10 9.63 15.25
CA ARG A 106 12.46 10.62 14.37
C ARG A 106 10.98 10.76 14.73
N GLN A 107 10.37 11.90 14.37
CA GLN A 107 8.96 12.20 14.63
C GLN A 107 8.57 12.08 16.11
N GLU A 108 9.46 12.50 16.99
CA GLU A 108 9.27 12.50 18.43
C GLU A 108 8.60 13.77 18.98
N VAL A 109 8.06 14.62 18.11
CA VAL A 109 7.47 15.92 18.49
C VAL A 109 5.97 15.99 18.27
N ASN A 110 5.33 16.79 19.11
CA ASN A 110 4.00 17.31 18.86
C ASN A 110 4.08 18.43 17.80
N PHE A 111 3.81 18.08 16.56
CA PHE A 111 3.88 19.00 15.43
C PHE A 111 2.78 20.08 15.44
N THR A 112 1.84 20.04 16.40
CA THR A 112 0.86 21.11 16.59
C THR A 112 1.35 22.20 17.54
N HIS A 113 2.45 21.96 18.28
CA HIS A 113 2.96 22.88 19.28
C HIS A 113 3.49 24.18 18.65
N ALA A 114 3.13 25.34 19.20
CA ALA A 114 3.44 26.64 18.63
C ALA A 114 4.96 26.90 18.47
N ALA A 115 5.77 26.52 19.45
CA ALA A 115 7.22 26.69 19.37
C ALA A 115 7.82 25.84 18.24
N TYR A 116 7.37 24.58 18.10
CA TYR A 116 7.81 23.74 17.00
C TYR A 116 7.41 24.36 15.65
N ARG A 117 6.13 24.77 15.47
CA ARG A 117 5.64 25.40 14.25
C ARG A 117 6.43 26.66 13.87
N PHE A 118 6.77 27.49 14.84
CA PHE A 118 7.57 28.70 14.59
C PHE A 118 8.95 28.37 14.01
N HIS A 119 9.66 27.41 14.62
CA HIS A 119 10.99 27.05 14.16
C HIS A 119 10.96 26.23 12.87
N ALA A 120 9.98 25.35 12.68
CA ALA A 120 9.77 24.58 11.44
C ALA A 120 9.48 25.52 10.24
N GLU A 121 8.61 26.52 10.44
CA GLU A 121 8.37 27.53 9.40
C GLU A 121 9.64 28.31 9.05
N ARG A 122 10.40 28.70 10.06
CA ARG A 122 11.64 29.46 9.88
C ARG A 122 12.66 28.68 9.04
N VAL A 123 12.98 27.44 9.39
CA VAL A 123 13.94 26.63 8.63
C VAL A 123 13.43 26.33 7.23
N LEU A 124 12.16 26.03 7.07
CA LEU A 124 11.55 25.78 5.77
C LEU A 124 11.68 27.00 4.84
N ARG A 125 11.35 28.20 5.35
CA ARG A 125 11.48 29.45 4.57
C ARG A 125 12.93 29.73 4.18
N GLN A 126 13.91 29.43 5.02
CA GLN A 126 15.34 29.62 4.73
C GLN A 126 15.79 28.63 3.64
N VAL A 127 15.52 27.34 3.81
CA VAL A 127 15.97 26.29 2.89
C VAL A 127 15.30 26.45 1.53
N VAL A 128 13.97 26.56 1.47
CA VAL A 128 13.23 26.73 0.21
C VAL A 128 13.60 28.07 -0.44
N GLY A 129 13.67 29.16 0.35
CA GLY A 129 14.02 30.48 -0.15
C GLY A 129 15.40 30.55 -0.79
N ARG A 130 16.39 29.83 -0.21
CA ARG A 130 17.77 29.77 -0.73
C ARG A 130 17.84 29.10 -2.10
N TYR A 131 17.06 28.02 -2.33
CA TYR A 131 17.23 27.16 -3.50
C TYR A 131 16.10 27.20 -4.51
N ARG A 132 15.00 27.92 -4.25
CA ARG A 132 13.82 27.99 -5.14
C ARG A 132 14.11 28.33 -6.60
N ASP A 133 15.16 29.11 -6.83
CA ASP A 133 15.55 29.58 -8.17
C ASP A 133 16.63 28.68 -8.81
N HIS A 134 17.15 27.69 -8.09
CA HIS A 134 18.16 26.80 -8.63
C HIS A 134 17.57 25.87 -9.69
N PRO A 135 18.14 25.82 -10.93
CA PRO A 135 17.53 25.12 -12.07
C PRO A 135 17.45 23.58 -11.90
N ALA A 136 18.24 22.99 -11.01
CA ALA A 136 18.15 21.57 -10.72
C ALA A 136 16.92 21.22 -9.87
N VAL A 137 16.37 22.15 -9.06
CA VAL A 137 15.22 21.88 -8.20
C VAL A 137 13.94 21.76 -9.03
N ILE A 138 13.37 20.54 -9.05
CA ILE A 138 12.17 20.20 -9.83
C ILE A 138 10.92 19.98 -8.97
N GLY A 139 11.08 19.84 -7.67
CA GLY A 139 9.99 19.59 -6.75
C GLY A 139 10.44 19.62 -5.29
N TYR A 140 9.47 19.49 -4.40
CA TYR A 140 9.65 19.55 -2.96
C TYR A 140 8.96 18.37 -2.30
N GLN A 141 9.67 17.70 -1.38
CA GLN A 141 9.05 16.76 -0.44
C GLN A 141 8.91 17.45 0.91
N VAL A 142 7.67 17.67 1.36
CA VAL A 142 7.41 18.21 2.69
C VAL A 142 7.31 17.07 3.70
N ASP A 143 8.10 17.18 4.80
CA ASP A 143 8.21 16.15 5.84
C ASP A 143 8.64 14.77 5.28
N ASN A 144 8.56 13.73 6.10
CA ASN A 144 8.84 12.35 5.70
C ASN A 144 7.98 11.37 6.50
N GLU A 145 7.28 10.47 5.83
CA GLU A 145 6.40 9.44 6.42
C GLU A 145 5.51 9.97 7.56
N PRO A 146 4.73 11.04 7.32
CA PRO A 146 3.96 11.68 8.38
C PRO A 146 2.94 10.72 9.01
N GLY A 147 2.63 10.92 10.31
CA GLY A 147 1.62 10.13 11.00
C GLY A 147 2.11 8.82 11.61
N LEU A 148 3.43 8.65 11.76
CA LEU A 148 4.05 7.49 12.43
C LEU A 148 3.51 7.30 13.86
N ARG A 149 3.22 8.38 14.57
CA ARG A 149 2.72 8.35 15.93
C ARG A 149 1.39 9.09 16.04
N LEU A 150 0.50 8.57 16.87
CA LEU A 150 -0.64 9.32 17.37
C LEU A 150 -0.16 10.20 18.53
N LEU A 151 -0.58 11.45 18.57
CA LEU A 151 -0.17 12.42 19.59
C LEU A 151 -1.17 12.41 20.75
N TYR A 152 -0.68 12.25 21.98
CA TYR A 152 -1.52 12.20 23.19
C TYR A 152 -1.26 13.36 24.15
N ASN A 153 -0.60 14.43 23.69
CA ASN A 153 -0.32 15.63 24.46
C ASN A 153 -1.62 16.30 24.95
N ALA A 154 -1.55 17.02 26.06
CA ALA A 154 -2.70 17.67 26.64
C ALA A 154 -3.38 18.68 25.70
N ASP A 155 -2.58 19.49 25.03
CA ASP A 155 -3.03 20.47 24.04
C ASP A 155 -3.67 19.82 22.80
N VAL A 156 -3.20 18.65 22.40
CA VAL A 156 -3.81 17.84 21.33
C VAL A 156 -5.17 17.30 21.79
N PHE A 157 -5.29 16.89 23.06
CA PHE A 157 -6.57 16.46 23.63
C PHE A 157 -7.56 17.62 23.71
N ASP A 158 -7.13 18.82 24.06
CA ASP A 158 -7.98 20.01 24.04
C ASP A 158 -8.47 20.34 22.61
N GLN A 159 -7.61 20.19 21.61
CA GLN A 159 -7.96 20.31 20.20
C GLN A 159 -9.01 19.27 19.79
N PHE A 160 -8.86 18.01 20.25
CA PHE A 160 -9.84 16.95 20.02
C PHE A 160 -11.20 17.29 20.62
N THR A 161 -11.24 17.77 21.86
CA THR A 161 -12.48 18.23 22.48
C THR A 161 -13.16 19.33 21.65
N GLY A 162 -12.37 20.28 21.15
CA GLY A 162 -12.86 21.32 20.22
C GLY A 162 -13.38 20.76 18.90
N TRP A 163 -12.71 19.74 18.35
CA TRP A 163 -13.13 19.03 17.13
C TRP A 163 -14.47 18.29 17.35
N LEU A 164 -14.65 17.63 18.48
CA LEU A 164 -15.91 16.98 18.84
C LEU A 164 -17.05 17.98 18.98
N ARG A 165 -16.79 19.15 19.59
CA ARG A 165 -17.79 20.23 19.70
C ARG A 165 -18.26 20.71 18.33
N ARG A 166 -17.36 20.88 17.38
CA ARG A 166 -17.73 21.26 16.00
C ARG A 166 -18.53 20.18 15.30
N ARG A 167 -18.21 18.91 15.53
CA ARG A 167 -18.84 17.76 14.86
C ARG A 167 -20.22 17.43 15.42
N TYR A 168 -20.37 17.41 16.74
CA TYR A 168 -21.59 16.96 17.41
C TYR A 168 -22.45 18.11 17.93
N GLY A 169 -21.90 19.26 18.16
CA GLY A 169 -22.62 20.47 18.66
C GLY A 169 -22.87 20.42 20.15
N THR A 170 -23.56 19.38 20.66
CA THR A 170 -23.90 19.20 22.07
C THR A 170 -23.38 17.92 22.66
N VAL A 171 -23.17 17.89 23.98
CA VAL A 171 -22.77 16.70 24.74
C VAL A 171 -23.85 15.63 24.67
N ASP A 172 -25.13 16.01 24.73
CA ASP A 172 -26.23 15.04 24.62
C ASP A 172 -26.20 14.30 23.28
N ARG A 173 -25.95 15.01 22.17
CA ARG A 173 -25.83 14.38 20.88
C ARG A 173 -24.59 13.43 20.83
N LEU A 174 -23.47 13.82 21.42
CA LEU A 174 -22.30 12.93 21.54
C LEU A 174 -22.64 11.67 22.35
N ASN A 175 -23.32 11.84 23.50
CA ASN A 175 -23.76 10.72 24.33
C ASN A 175 -24.63 9.73 23.54
N ASP A 176 -25.57 10.24 22.74
CA ASP A 176 -26.47 9.43 21.94
C ASP A 176 -25.75 8.73 20.78
N GLU A 177 -24.91 9.47 20.05
CA GLU A 177 -24.18 8.94 18.89
C GLU A 177 -23.14 7.86 19.29
N TRP A 178 -22.50 8.03 20.44
CA TRP A 178 -21.50 7.06 20.93
C TRP A 178 -22.10 5.98 21.87
N GLY A 179 -23.35 6.13 22.27
CA GLY A 179 -23.98 5.19 23.21
C GLY A 179 -23.37 5.22 24.61
N LEU A 180 -22.99 6.39 25.11
CA LEU A 180 -22.24 6.57 26.36
C LEU A 180 -23.02 6.22 27.63
N VAL A 181 -24.26 5.76 27.52
CA VAL A 181 -25.00 5.10 28.61
C VAL A 181 -24.32 3.81 29.07
N TYR A 182 -23.54 3.18 28.18
CA TYR A 182 -22.82 1.94 28.49
C TYR A 182 -21.70 2.21 29.51
N TRP A 183 -21.61 1.41 30.57
CA TRP A 183 -20.66 1.50 31.68
C TRP A 183 -20.55 2.89 32.32
N SER A 184 -21.64 3.67 32.32
CA SER A 184 -21.69 5.02 32.93
C SER A 184 -20.72 6.03 32.30
N HIS A 185 -20.44 5.90 31.01
CA HIS A 185 -19.58 6.84 30.30
C HIS A 185 -20.29 8.15 29.95
N ARG A 186 -21.62 8.31 30.24
CA ARG A 186 -22.38 9.49 29.90
C ARG A 186 -21.74 10.76 30.48
N LEU A 187 -21.49 11.73 29.60
CA LEU A 187 -20.95 13.04 29.95
C LEU A 187 -22.10 14.02 30.29
N SER A 188 -21.86 14.91 31.24
CA SER A 188 -22.74 16.04 31.55
C SER A 188 -22.24 17.34 30.93
N ASP A 189 -20.93 17.46 30.76
CA ASP A 189 -20.24 18.59 30.14
C ASP A 189 -19.06 18.09 29.30
N TRP A 190 -18.56 18.93 28.40
CA TRP A 190 -17.38 18.61 27.58
C TRP A 190 -16.12 18.40 28.41
N SER A 191 -16.03 18.99 29.59
CA SER A 191 -14.89 18.79 30.52
C SER A 191 -14.85 17.40 31.16
N ASP A 192 -15.95 16.62 31.06
CA ASP A 192 -16.01 15.24 31.53
C ASP A 192 -15.36 14.26 30.56
N LEU A 193 -15.00 14.71 29.36
CA LEU A 193 -14.38 13.83 28.37
C LEU A 193 -13.04 13.31 28.92
N TRP A 194 -12.87 11.98 28.95
CA TRP A 194 -11.69 11.32 29.45
C TRP A 194 -10.60 11.26 28.38
N ARG A 195 -9.34 11.13 28.79
CA ARG A 195 -8.23 10.87 27.88
C ARG A 195 -8.27 9.45 27.33
N PRO A 196 -7.65 9.17 26.15
CA PRO A 196 -7.70 7.86 25.49
C PRO A 196 -7.06 6.71 26.27
N ASP A 197 -6.27 6.97 27.32
CA ASP A 197 -5.64 5.92 28.11
C ASP A 197 -6.70 5.06 28.83
N GLY A 198 -6.63 3.75 28.60
CA GLY A 198 -7.61 2.81 29.13
C GLY A 198 -9.00 2.91 28.49
N ASN A 199 -9.13 3.57 27.34
CA ASN A 199 -10.42 3.67 26.64
C ASN A 199 -10.88 2.31 26.11
N PHE A 200 -12.18 1.99 26.33
CA PHE A 200 -12.87 0.81 25.80
C PHE A 200 -14.09 1.18 24.94
N GLN A 201 -14.20 2.46 24.52
CA GLN A 201 -15.30 2.93 23.69
C GLN A 201 -14.85 3.01 22.22
N PRO A 202 -15.33 2.10 21.35
CA PRO A 202 -14.85 2.02 19.96
C PRO A 202 -15.16 3.27 19.13
N GLN A 203 -16.30 3.93 19.40
CA GLN A 203 -16.68 5.18 18.73
C GLN A 203 -15.70 6.31 19.06
N TYR A 204 -15.21 6.33 20.29
CA TYR A 204 -14.14 7.24 20.70
C TYR A 204 -12.87 6.97 19.92
N ASP A 205 -12.42 5.70 19.84
CA ASP A 205 -11.18 5.35 19.13
C ASP A 205 -11.26 5.71 17.65
N LEU A 206 -12.40 5.46 17.00
CA LEU A 206 -12.65 5.86 15.63
C LEU A 206 -12.57 7.37 15.44
N ALA A 207 -13.23 8.14 16.34
CA ALA A 207 -13.19 9.59 16.30
C ALA A 207 -11.77 10.14 16.56
N TRP A 208 -11.03 9.54 17.50
CA TRP A 208 -9.64 9.88 17.79
C TRP A 208 -8.74 9.68 16.58
N ARG A 209 -8.85 8.55 15.88
CA ARG A 209 -8.06 8.28 14.67
C ARG A 209 -8.40 9.22 13.51
N ARG A 210 -9.68 9.52 13.31
CA ARG A 210 -10.12 10.53 12.33
C ARG A 210 -9.50 11.90 12.62
N PHE A 211 -9.59 12.34 13.87
CA PHE A 211 -8.99 13.60 14.31
C PHE A 211 -7.47 13.62 14.10
N GLN A 212 -6.76 12.56 14.46
CA GLN A 212 -5.31 12.46 14.26
C GLN A 212 -4.94 12.52 12.76
N ALA A 213 -5.71 11.87 11.91
CA ALA A 213 -5.50 11.92 10.46
C ALA A 213 -5.76 13.33 9.88
N GLU A 214 -6.76 14.06 10.42
CA GLU A 214 -6.98 15.47 10.07
C GLU A 214 -5.79 16.34 10.50
N LEU A 215 -5.25 16.15 11.72
CA LEU A 215 -4.07 16.89 12.19
C LEU A 215 -2.85 16.69 11.29
N VAL A 216 -2.60 15.44 10.86
CA VAL A 216 -1.51 15.13 9.94
C VAL A 216 -1.74 15.82 8.59
N THR A 217 -2.95 15.74 8.07
CA THR A 217 -3.32 16.41 6.81
C THR A 217 -3.14 17.93 6.89
N GLU A 218 -3.59 18.56 7.98
CA GLU A 218 -3.42 19.99 8.23
C GLU A 218 -1.93 20.39 8.35
N PHE A 219 -1.13 19.53 8.99
CA PHE A 219 0.32 19.77 9.11
C PHE A 219 1.01 19.74 7.74
N ILE A 220 0.70 18.77 6.91
CA ILE A 220 1.26 18.66 5.56
C ILE A 220 0.72 19.79 4.65
N ALA A 221 -0.58 20.11 4.75
CA ALA A 221 -1.17 21.23 4.03
C ALA A 221 -0.49 22.55 4.36
N TRP A 222 -0.17 22.80 5.64
CA TRP A 222 0.53 23.98 6.09
C TRP A 222 1.96 24.05 5.51
N GLN A 223 2.73 22.97 5.55
CA GLN A 223 4.06 22.95 4.93
C GLN A 223 4.00 23.16 3.41
N ALA A 224 3.08 22.46 2.73
CA ALA A 224 2.87 22.63 1.29
C ALA A 224 2.47 24.06 0.93
N GLY A 225 1.65 24.70 1.76
CA GLY A 225 1.29 26.11 1.64
C GLY A 225 2.49 27.04 1.75
N LEU A 226 3.39 26.82 2.72
CA LEU A 226 4.61 27.59 2.89
C LEU A 226 5.58 27.41 1.71
N VAL A 227 5.73 26.19 1.22
CA VAL A 227 6.56 25.93 0.02
C VAL A 227 6.02 26.70 -1.17
N ARG A 228 4.69 26.63 -1.43
CA ARG A 228 4.07 27.36 -2.56
C ARG A 228 4.16 28.89 -2.39
N GLU A 229 4.06 29.40 -1.17
CA GLU A 229 4.26 30.83 -0.88
C GLU A 229 5.67 31.27 -1.22
N VAL A 230 6.70 30.49 -0.85
CA VAL A 230 8.11 30.86 -1.03
C VAL A 230 8.61 30.57 -2.45
N ALA A 231 8.30 29.38 -3.00
CA ALA A 231 8.78 28.92 -4.32
C ALA A 231 7.85 29.32 -5.48
N GLY A 232 6.65 29.80 -5.20
CA GLY A 232 5.64 30.11 -6.23
C GLY A 232 5.14 28.84 -6.94
N GLN A 233 5.02 28.90 -8.26
CA GLN A 233 4.56 27.78 -9.10
C GLN A 233 5.71 26.89 -9.61
N ARG A 234 6.90 27.01 -9.04
CA ARG A 234 8.06 26.24 -9.46
C ARG A 234 8.10 24.90 -8.73
N GLY A 235 8.14 23.83 -9.50
CA GLY A 235 8.18 22.48 -8.98
C GLY A 235 6.83 21.98 -8.42
N PHE A 236 6.73 20.68 -8.26
CA PHE A 236 5.61 20.05 -7.59
C PHE A 236 5.87 19.91 -6.08
N VAL A 237 4.82 19.79 -5.30
CA VAL A 237 4.90 19.50 -3.86
C VAL A 237 4.29 18.13 -3.58
N THR A 238 5.05 17.30 -2.88
CA THR A 238 4.64 15.96 -2.46
C THR A 238 5.09 15.68 -1.02
N THR A 239 4.73 14.52 -0.49
CA THR A 239 5.33 13.92 0.72
C THR A 239 5.55 12.43 0.49
N CYS A 240 6.39 11.83 1.30
CA CYS A 240 6.69 10.40 1.30
C CYS A 240 5.68 9.70 2.22
N ILE A 241 4.63 9.06 1.66
CA ILE A 241 3.61 8.40 2.48
C ILE A 241 4.01 6.95 2.78
N SER A 242 4.02 6.58 4.06
CA SER A 242 3.97 5.18 4.48
C SER A 242 2.51 4.83 4.79
N TYR A 243 1.92 3.96 3.98
CA TYR A 243 0.48 3.65 4.01
C TYR A 243 0.03 2.83 5.23
N GLU A 244 0.97 2.28 5.97
CA GLU A 244 0.72 1.51 7.20
C GLU A 244 0.64 2.43 8.44
N GLN A 245 1.01 3.70 8.34
CA GLN A 245 1.02 4.62 9.47
C GLN A 245 -0.38 4.83 10.06
N PRO A 246 -0.49 4.86 11.41
CA PRO A 246 -1.78 4.91 12.10
C PRO A 246 -2.50 6.25 11.98
N GLY A 247 -1.78 7.34 11.73
CA GLY A 247 -2.32 8.70 11.63
C GLY A 247 -2.54 9.18 10.20
N VAL A 248 -2.69 8.29 9.21
CA VAL A 248 -2.81 8.67 7.79
C VAL A 248 -4.17 8.31 7.22
N GLU A 249 -4.85 9.30 6.68
CA GLU A 249 -5.92 9.17 5.68
C GLU A 249 -5.36 9.69 4.34
N ASP A 250 -4.93 8.78 3.49
CA ASP A 250 -4.09 9.08 2.34
C ASP A 250 -4.81 9.83 1.21
N VAL A 251 -6.14 9.73 1.08
CA VAL A 251 -6.91 10.48 0.08
C VAL A 251 -6.92 11.96 0.43
N GLU A 252 -7.27 12.31 1.68
CA GLU A 252 -7.31 13.71 2.13
C GLU A 252 -5.90 14.30 2.16
N LEU A 253 -4.91 13.52 2.62
CA LEU A 253 -3.50 13.91 2.60
C LEU A 253 -3.02 14.20 1.17
N SER A 254 -3.36 13.34 0.21
CA SER A 254 -2.97 13.53 -1.19
C SER A 254 -3.68 14.72 -1.86
N ARG A 255 -4.88 15.13 -1.38
CA ARG A 255 -5.60 16.29 -1.93
C ARG A 255 -4.84 17.60 -1.77
N VAL A 256 -4.07 17.73 -0.69
CA VAL A 256 -3.31 18.97 -0.40
C VAL A 256 -1.95 19.00 -1.12
N LEU A 257 -1.59 17.92 -1.81
CA LEU A 257 -0.36 17.73 -2.58
C LEU A 257 -0.63 17.71 -4.09
N ASP A 258 0.39 17.99 -4.89
CA ASP A 258 0.25 18.00 -6.35
C ASP A 258 0.23 16.57 -6.92
N VAL A 259 1.03 15.68 -6.34
CA VAL A 259 1.12 14.27 -6.72
C VAL A 259 1.16 13.38 -5.49
N ALA A 260 0.48 12.22 -5.54
CA ALA A 260 0.61 11.20 -4.51
C ALA A 260 1.99 10.53 -4.61
N ALA A 261 2.62 10.29 -3.47
CA ALA A 261 3.89 9.57 -3.41
C ALA A 261 3.94 8.69 -2.17
N GLY A 262 4.71 7.63 -2.23
CA GLY A 262 4.84 6.74 -1.09
C GLY A 262 6.02 5.78 -1.19
N ASN A 263 6.22 5.03 -0.11
CA ASN A 263 7.29 4.07 0.03
C ASN A 263 6.81 2.66 -0.29
N ALA A 264 7.62 1.90 -1.01
CA ALA A 264 7.36 0.51 -1.36
C ALA A 264 8.51 -0.37 -0.89
N TYR A 265 8.43 -0.83 0.37
CA TYR A 265 9.38 -1.78 0.93
C TYR A 265 8.82 -3.19 0.94
N TYR A 266 9.64 -4.16 0.54
CA TYR A 266 9.24 -5.55 0.39
C TYR A 266 10.39 -6.50 0.72
N GLU A 267 10.06 -7.70 1.20
CA GLU A 267 11.04 -8.78 1.30
C GLU A 267 11.44 -9.27 -0.10
N MET A 268 12.73 -9.47 -0.27
CA MET A 268 13.33 -9.99 -1.49
C MET A 268 13.54 -11.51 -1.43
N THR A 269 14.35 -12.06 -2.29
CA THR A 269 14.71 -13.48 -2.36
C THR A 269 13.48 -14.37 -2.66
N ASP A 270 13.36 -15.52 -2.00
CA ASP A 270 12.27 -16.48 -2.24
C ASP A 270 10.90 -15.97 -1.77
N SER A 271 10.84 -14.88 -0.98
CA SER A 271 9.56 -14.27 -0.63
C SER A 271 8.82 -13.69 -1.85
N LEU A 272 9.53 -13.35 -2.91
CA LEU A 272 8.96 -12.92 -4.19
C LEU A 272 8.57 -14.08 -5.13
N ALA A 273 8.80 -15.33 -4.74
CA ALA A 273 8.37 -16.46 -5.57
C ALA A 273 6.83 -16.51 -5.69
N HIS A 274 6.34 -16.90 -6.87
CA HIS A 274 4.92 -17.13 -7.11
C HIS A 274 4.74 -18.45 -7.91
N PRO A 275 3.81 -19.32 -7.50
CA PRO A 275 2.92 -19.19 -6.32
C PRO A 275 3.64 -19.38 -4.99
N ASN A 276 3.12 -18.73 -3.94
CA ASN A 276 3.57 -18.92 -2.56
C ASN A 276 2.40 -18.82 -1.57
N THR A 277 2.65 -19.16 -0.30
CA THR A 277 1.64 -19.13 0.78
C THR A 277 1.91 -18.05 1.83
N LEU A 278 2.87 -17.16 1.59
CA LEU A 278 3.29 -16.17 2.55
C LEU A 278 2.18 -15.15 2.86
N PRO A 279 2.03 -14.70 4.12
CA PRO A 279 1.14 -13.60 4.46
C PRO A 279 1.63 -12.28 3.86
N ARG A 280 0.80 -11.22 3.92
CA ARG A 280 1.10 -9.90 3.34
C ARG A 280 2.35 -9.25 3.92
N SER A 281 2.56 -9.38 5.21
CA SER A 281 3.66 -8.74 5.92
C SER A 281 4.32 -9.66 6.94
N ALA A 282 5.52 -9.30 7.37
CA ALA A 282 6.38 -10.11 8.23
C ALA A 282 6.57 -9.49 9.61
N GLY A 283 5.93 -10.07 10.64
CA GLY A 283 6.27 -9.83 12.04
C GLY A 283 6.45 -8.36 12.43
N PRO A 284 7.51 -8.01 13.15
CA PRO A 284 7.74 -6.65 13.65
C PRO A 284 8.02 -5.61 12.54
N MET A 285 8.29 -6.04 11.30
CA MET A 285 8.45 -5.20 10.13
C MET A 285 7.17 -5.19 9.28
N GLY A 286 6.01 -4.96 9.88
CA GLY A 286 4.71 -4.98 9.20
C GLY A 286 4.57 -4.02 8.01
N TRP A 287 5.42 -3.00 7.92
CA TRP A 287 5.53 -2.08 6.81
C TRP A 287 6.31 -2.66 5.60
N VAL A 288 7.04 -3.77 5.78
CA VAL A 288 7.69 -4.52 4.70
C VAL A 288 6.71 -5.58 4.19
N VAL A 289 6.29 -5.48 2.95
CA VAL A 289 5.31 -6.42 2.37
C VAL A 289 5.99 -7.66 1.79
N ARG A 290 5.24 -8.77 1.69
CA ARG A 290 5.71 -10.07 1.18
C ARG A 290 4.96 -10.51 -0.06
N GLY A 291 5.72 -10.95 -1.05
CA GLY A 291 5.21 -11.49 -2.29
C GLY A 291 4.82 -10.43 -3.32
N PRO A 292 4.87 -10.77 -4.61
CA PRO A 292 4.60 -9.81 -5.69
C PRO A 292 3.16 -9.28 -5.66
N TRP A 293 2.20 -10.07 -5.16
CA TRP A 293 0.81 -9.66 -5.00
C TRP A 293 0.65 -8.50 -4.00
N ALA A 294 1.43 -8.52 -2.90
CA ALA A 294 1.36 -7.48 -1.88
C ALA A 294 2.02 -6.18 -2.36
N VAL A 295 3.13 -6.27 -3.12
CA VAL A 295 3.72 -5.10 -3.79
C VAL A 295 2.76 -4.52 -4.83
N THR A 296 2.07 -5.37 -5.58
CA THR A 296 1.02 -4.92 -6.53
C THR A 296 -0.10 -4.18 -5.81
N GLN A 297 -0.60 -4.72 -4.69
CA GLN A 297 -1.62 -4.07 -3.88
C GLN A 297 -1.14 -2.71 -3.34
N LEU A 298 0.11 -2.62 -2.90
CA LEU A 298 0.69 -1.36 -2.41
C LEU A 298 0.80 -0.31 -3.51
N ALA A 299 1.23 -0.70 -4.72
CA ALA A 299 1.24 0.20 -5.88
C ALA A 299 -0.18 0.67 -6.26
N ASP A 300 -1.17 -0.24 -6.22
CA ASP A 300 -2.57 0.10 -6.46
C ASP A 300 -3.14 1.04 -5.39
N LEU A 301 -2.67 0.90 -4.13
CA LEU A 301 -3.03 1.78 -3.02
C LEU A 301 -2.51 3.20 -3.27
N MET A 302 -1.25 3.35 -3.67
CA MET A 302 -0.66 4.63 -4.05
C MET A 302 -1.43 5.29 -5.21
N TYR A 303 -1.73 4.52 -6.26
CA TYR A 303 -2.55 5.01 -7.38
C TYR A 303 -3.94 5.46 -6.91
N SER A 304 -4.53 4.73 -5.97
CA SER A 304 -5.91 4.97 -5.51
C SER A 304 -6.07 6.27 -4.74
N SER A 305 -5.03 6.81 -4.13
CA SER A 305 -5.09 8.05 -3.33
C SER A 305 -5.58 9.25 -4.14
N LYS A 306 -5.24 9.31 -5.44
CA LYS A 306 -5.73 10.35 -6.38
C LYS A 306 -6.45 9.78 -7.61
N GLN A 307 -6.57 8.46 -7.76
CA GLN A 307 -6.95 7.78 -9.01
C GLN A 307 -6.08 8.27 -10.19
N ALA A 308 -4.79 8.44 -9.95
CA ALA A 308 -3.82 9.02 -10.89
C ALA A 308 -2.43 8.39 -10.70
N PRO A 309 -1.54 8.54 -11.67
CA PRO A 309 -0.14 8.16 -11.52
C PRO A 309 0.50 8.74 -10.26
N PHE A 310 1.45 8.02 -9.67
CA PHE A 310 2.07 8.31 -8.40
C PHE A 310 3.60 8.26 -8.47
N LEU A 311 4.28 8.70 -7.41
CA LEU A 311 5.72 8.59 -7.25
C LEU A 311 6.04 7.51 -6.21
N VAL A 312 7.06 6.70 -6.48
CA VAL A 312 7.69 5.85 -5.46
C VAL A 312 8.93 6.58 -4.97
N THR A 313 8.82 7.15 -3.78
CA THR A 313 9.85 8.01 -3.18
C THR A 313 10.89 7.23 -2.41
N GLU A 314 10.59 5.98 -2.06
CA GLU A 314 11.58 5.04 -1.51
C GLU A 314 11.21 3.61 -1.88
N THR A 315 12.22 2.84 -2.29
CA THR A 315 12.13 1.40 -2.47
C THR A 315 13.51 0.75 -2.26
N ASN A 316 13.54 -0.56 -2.10
CA ASN A 316 14.77 -1.31 -1.78
C ASN A 316 15.89 -1.12 -2.82
N ALA A 317 17.00 -0.51 -2.44
CA ALA A 317 18.26 -0.61 -3.21
C ALA A 317 19.03 -1.90 -2.87
N GLY A 318 18.80 -2.46 -1.69
CA GLY A 318 19.42 -3.70 -1.21
C GLY A 318 18.60 -4.32 -0.09
N SER A 319 19.26 -5.00 0.83
CA SER A 319 18.61 -5.49 2.06
C SER A 319 17.98 -4.34 2.84
N ILE A 320 16.80 -4.59 3.39
CA ILE A 320 16.08 -3.65 4.26
C ILE A 320 15.85 -4.32 5.61
N GLY A 321 16.20 -3.65 6.69
CA GLY A 321 16.01 -4.14 8.06
C GLY A 321 17.24 -3.98 8.93
N PHE A 322 17.24 -4.65 10.08
CA PHE A 322 18.34 -4.56 11.05
C PHE A 322 19.50 -5.50 10.67
N SER A 323 20.62 -5.41 11.39
CA SER A 323 21.83 -6.19 11.14
C SER A 323 21.66 -7.72 11.03
N SER A 324 20.54 -8.24 11.52
CA SER A 324 20.18 -9.67 11.42
C SER A 324 19.27 -10.01 10.25
N MET A 325 18.89 -9.03 9.42
CA MET A 325 17.92 -9.16 8.31
C MET A 325 18.60 -8.77 6.99
N ASN A 326 19.61 -9.56 6.58
CA ASN A 326 20.45 -9.25 5.41
C ASN A 326 20.03 -10.10 4.20
N GLU A 327 18.84 -9.86 3.68
CA GLU A 327 18.29 -10.55 2.52
C GLU A 327 18.65 -9.79 1.23
N SER A 328 19.77 -10.16 0.62
CA SER A 328 20.19 -9.57 -0.66
C SER A 328 19.30 -10.07 -1.80
N PRO A 329 18.83 -9.19 -2.69
CA PRO A 329 18.04 -9.57 -3.85
C PRO A 329 18.77 -10.55 -4.77
N TYR A 330 18.04 -11.46 -5.40
CA TYR A 330 18.56 -12.27 -6.51
C TYR A 330 18.70 -11.44 -7.79
N ASP A 331 19.51 -11.93 -8.72
CA ASP A 331 19.66 -11.30 -10.04
C ASP A 331 18.29 -11.24 -10.74
N GLY A 332 17.95 -10.08 -11.26
CA GLY A 332 16.67 -9.81 -11.90
C GLY A 332 15.57 -9.25 -10.96
N GLN A 333 15.66 -9.41 -9.64
CA GLN A 333 14.59 -8.98 -8.73
C GLN A 333 14.42 -7.45 -8.67
N TRP A 334 15.49 -6.65 -8.70
CA TRP A 334 15.37 -5.20 -8.83
C TRP A 334 14.60 -4.79 -10.09
N ARG A 335 14.91 -5.47 -11.20
CA ARG A 335 14.26 -5.22 -12.48
C ARG A 335 12.77 -5.58 -12.44
N GLN A 336 12.43 -6.73 -11.82
CA GLN A 336 11.05 -7.15 -11.64
C GLN A 336 10.23 -6.09 -10.89
N LEU A 337 10.73 -5.61 -9.76
CA LEU A 337 9.98 -4.68 -8.92
C LEU A 337 9.88 -3.28 -9.54
N ALA A 338 10.96 -2.79 -10.18
CA ALA A 338 10.89 -1.52 -10.91
C ALA A 338 9.82 -1.54 -12.00
N TRP A 339 9.79 -2.60 -12.82
CA TRP A 339 8.78 -2.71 -13.89
C TRP A 339 7.38 -3.06 -13.39
N LEU A 340 7.25 -3.77 -12.25
CA LEU A 340 5.96 -3.93 -11.59
C LEU A 340 5.39 -2.56 -11.20
N LEU A 341 6.16 -1.73 -10.49
CA LEU A 341 5.74 -0.39 -10.05
C LEU A 341 5.38 0.51 -11.23
N VAL A 342 6.22 0.54 -12.27
CA VAL A 342 5.96 1.32 -13.49
C VAL A 342 4.71 0.80 -14.23
N GLY A 343 4.55 -0.50 -14.36
CA GLY A 343 3.36 -1.14 -14.96
C GLY A 343 2.07 -0.87 -14.16
N ARG A 344 2.17 -0.54 -12.88
CA ARG A 344 1.04 -0.12 -12.02
C ARG A 344 0.84 1.40 -11.94
N GLY A 345 1.62 2.18 -12.67
CA GLY A 345 1.41 3.62 -12.83
C GLY A 345 2.41 4.53 -12.12
N ALA A 346 3.50 4.01 -11.58
CA ALA A 346 4.56 4.85 -11.04
C ALA A 346 5.19 5.74 -12.11
N ARG A 347 5.45 6.99 -11.77
CA ARG A 347 6.12 8.00 -12.61
C ARG A 347 7.49 8.39 -12.08
N LEU A 348 7.85 7.87 -10.90
CA LEU A 348 9.19 7.90 -10.32
C LEU A 348 9.42 6.58 -9.61
N VAL A 349 10.62 6.04 -9.75
CA VAL A 349 11.14 4.96 -8.89
C VAL A 349 12.43 5.48 -8.28
N GLU A 350 12.43 5.69 -6.98
CA GLU A 350 13.55 6.24 -6.23
C GLU A 350 13.98 5.24 -5.14
N TYR A 351 15.26 4.88 -5.18
CA TYR A 351 15.81 3.90 -4.27
C TYR A 351 16.21 4.53 -2.93
N TRP A 352 15.96 3.84 -1.85
CA TRP A 352 16.57 4.08 -0.56
C TRP A 352 17.78 3.17 -0.44
N HIS A 353 19.02 3.65 -0.53
CA HIS A 353 19.48 4.98 -0.91
C HIS A 353 20.73 4.84 -1.79
N TRP A 354 21.40 5.95 -2.17
CA TRP A 354 22.55 5.86 -3.07
C TRP A 354 23.73 5.14 -2.42
N HIS A 355 24.25 5.64 -1.29
CA HIS A 355 25.32 4.97 -0.55
C HIS A 355 24.77 4.15 0.61
N THR A 356 25.28 2.94 0.83
CA THR A 356 25.11 2.23 2.10
C THR A 356 25.70 3.10 3.21
N LEU A 357 24.91 3.42 4.26
CA LEU A 357 25.31 4.37 5.31
C LEU A 357 26.41 3.77 6.19
N PRO A 358 27.47 4.55 6.52
CA PRO A 358 28.56 4.05 7.36
C PRO A 358 28.22 4.04 8.87
N PHE A 359 27.10 4.58 9.28
CA PHE A 359 26.66 4.71 10.67
C PHE A 359 25.12 4.81 10.76
N GLY A 360 24.61 4.85 11.97
CA GLY A 360 23.19 4.92 12.24
C GLY A 360 22.51 3.55 12.25
N THR A 361 21.21 3.53 12.55
CA THR A 361 20.44 2.28 12.66
C THR A 361 20.28 1.56 11.31
N GLU A 362 20.41 2.29 10.22
CA GLU A 362 20.26 1.80 8.85
C GLU A 362 21.60 1.46 8.18
N ALA A 363 22.68 1.32 8.94
CA ALA A 363 24.01 1.02 8.41
C ALA A 363 24.09 -0.32 7.65
N TYR A 364 23.11 -1.21 7.82
CA TYR A 364 23.01 -2.49 7.11
C TYR A 364 21.92 -2.50 6.02
N TRP A 365 21.25 -1.37 5.80
CA TRP A 365 20.36 -1.22 4.64
C TRP A 365 21.21 -1.00 3.40
N GLY A 366 21.04 -1.91 2.41
CA GLY A 366 21.88 -1.88 1.22
C GLY A 366 21.54 -0.72 0.30
N GLY A 367 22.51 0.17 0.07
CA GLY A 367 22.42 1.23 -0.96
C GLY A 367 22.72 0.71 -2.37
N VAL A 368 22.55 1.57 -3.36
CA VAL A 368 22.96 1.33 -4.75
C VAL A 368 24.50 1.07 -4.81
N LEU A 369 25.25 1.83 -4.03
CA LEU A 369 26.66 1.59 -3.78
C LEU A 369 26.84 0.97 -2.37
N PRO A 370 27.70 -0.06 -2.25
CA PRO A 370 28.06 -0.64 -0.96
C PRO A 370 28.92 0.33 -0.13
N HIS A 371 29.24 -0.03 1.13
CA HIS A 371 30.12 0.77 1.99
C HIS A 371 31.47 1.13 1.36
N SER A 372 31.98 0.30 0.45
CA SER A 372 33.23 0.58 -0.27
C SER A 372 33.13 1.72 -1.29
N GLY A 373 31.90 2.12 -1.68
CA GLY A 373 31.65 3.06 -2.76
C GLY A 373 31.96 2.49 -4.16
N ILE A 374 32.42 1.24 -4.27
CA ILE A 374 32.77 0.63 -5.55
C ILE A 374 31.52 0.02 -6.18
N PRO A 375 31.18 0.35 -7.46
CA PRO A 375 30.06 -0.24 -8.16
C PRO A 375 30.07 -1.77 -8.14
N GLY A 376 29.05 -2.36 -7.53
CA GLY A 376 28.85 -3.79 -7.43
C GLY A 376 27.64 -4.27 -8.22
N ARG A 377 27.15 -5.49 -7.90
CA ARG A 377 26.01 -6.13 -8.58
C ARG A 377 24.74 -5.25 -8.56
N ALA A 378 24.39 -4.66 -7.40
CA ALA A 378 23.22 -3.78 -7.29
C ALA A 378 23.31 -2.60 -8.27
N TYR A 379 24.43 -1.89 -8.30
CA TYR A 379 24.64 -0.79 -9.24
C TYR A 379 24.47 -1.23 -10.71
N HIS A 380 25.05 -2.36 -11.11
CA HIS A 380 24.97 -2.81 -12.50
C HIS A 380 23.54 -3.18 -12.93
N GLU A 381 22.78 -3.84 -12.06
CA GLU A 381 21.38 -4.15 -12.34
C GLU A 381 20.51 -2.90 -12.38
N ILE A 382 20.69 -1.99 -11.44
CA ILE A 382 19.96 -0.71 -11.39
C ILE A 382 20.31 0.15 -12.62
N ALA A 383 21.57 0.17 -13.06
CA ALA A 383 21.99 0.85 -14.29
C ALA A 383 21.33 0.24 -15.54
N ARG A 384 21.15 -1.07 -15.59
CA ARG A 384 20.38 -1.73 -16.65
C ARG A 384 18.92 -1.25 -16.67
N ILE A 385 18.27 -1.16 -15.50
CA ILE A 385 16.90 -0.65 -15.39
C ILE A 385 16.82 0.77 -15.92
N GLY A 386 17.76 1.64 -15.57
CA GLY A 386 17.81 3.02 -16.08
C GLY A 386 17.91 3.11 -17.59
N GLN A 387 18.70 2.22 -18.22
CA GLN A 387 18.79 2.13 -19.69
C GLN A 387 17.46 1.67 -20.29
N GLU A 388 16.81 0.66 -19.73
CA GLU A 388 15.51 0.17 -20.18
C GLU A 388 14.41 1.24 -20.04
N LEU A 389 14.41 2.01 -18.95
CA LEU A 389 13.48 3.13 -18.74
C LEU A 389 13.69 4.26 -19.76
N ARG A 390 14.94 4.54 -20.16
CA ARG A 390 15.20 5.48 -21.26
C ARG A 390 14.63 4.99 -22.59
N ALA A 391 14.71 3.68 -22.86
CA ALA A 391 14.23 3.10 -24.11
C ALA A 391 12.70 2.93 -24.16
N ALA A 392 12.08 2.45 -23.09
CA ALA A 392 10.67 2.05 -23.06
C ALA A 392 9.78 2.91 -22.14
N GLY A 393 10.34 3.60 -21.14
CA GLY A 393 9.59 4.28 -20.09
C GLY A 393 8.64 5.37 -20.58
N GLY A 394 8.97 6.05 -21.68
CA GLY A 394 8.11 7.10 -22.26
C GLY A 394 6.73 6.57 -22.71
N ALA A 395 6.67 5.35 -23.23
CA ALA A 395 5.39 4.71 -23.57
C ALA A 395 4.54 4.45 -22.31
N PHE A 396 5.14 3.93 -21.25
CA PHE A 396 4.47 3.70 -19.97
C PHE A 396 4.05 5.02 -19.29
N ALA A 397 4.84 6.09 -19.44
CA ALA A 397 4.46 7.41 -18.93
C ALA A 397 3.19 7.96 -19.59
N ALA A 398 2.91 7.56 -20.82
CA ALA A 398 1.71 7.96 -21.56
C ALA A 398 0.53 6.95 -21.43
N ALA A 399 0.68 5.90 -20.61
CA ALA A 399 -0.33 4.86 -20.47
C ALA A 399 -1.04 4.90 -19.09
N GLU A 400 -2.22 4.28 -19.03
CA GLU A 400 -2.99 4.03 -17.80
C GLU A 400 -3.07 2.53 -17.53
N PRO A 401 -2.77 2.05 -16.29
CA PRO A 401 -2.91 0.65 -15.94
C PRO A 401 -4.35 0.15 -16.13
N ASP A 402 -4.52 -0.99 -16.76
CA ASP A 402 -5.81 -1.67 -16.91
C ASP A 402 -6.24 -2.35 -15.60
N TYR A 403 -7.51 -2.74 -15.53
CA TYR A 403 -8.06 -3.53 -14.44
C TYR A 403 -9.25 -4.37 -14.89
N ASP A 404 -9.44 -5.51 -14.26
CA ASP A 404 -10.56 -6.44 -14.45
C ASP A 404 -11.58 -6.31 -13.31
N VAL A 405 -11.11 -5.98 -12.11
CA VAL A 405 -11.88 -5.93 -10.87
C VAL A 405 -11.60 -4.64 -10.12
N ALA A 406 -12.64 -3.96 -9.63
CA ALA A 406 -12.51 -2.88 -8.66
C ALA A 406 -12.63 -3.44 -7.22
N VAL A 407 -11.81 -2.95 -6.30
CA VAL A 407 -11.88 -3.29 -4.87
C VAL A 407 -12.03 -2.01 -4.07
N LEU A 408 -13.10 -1.91 -3.28
CA LEU A 408 -13.35 -0.76 -2.41
C LEU A 408 -12.41 -0.81 -1.20
N TYR A 409 -11.67 0.27 -0.97
CA TYR A 409 -10.78 0.43 0.18
C TYR A 409 -11.14 1.69 0.95
N ASP A 410 -11.49 1.53 2.25
CA ASP A 410 -12.00 2.59 3.11
C ASP A 410 -11.14 2.78 4.36
N SER A 411 -10.57 3.97 4.53
CA SER A 411 -9.73 4.30 5.68
C SER A 411 -10.53 4.38 6.99
N ASP A 412 -11.79 4.84 6.95
CA ASP A 412 -12.67 4.86 8.11
C ASP A 412 -12.93 3.44 8.66
N SER A 413 -13.21 2.50 7.76
CA SER A 413 -13.36 1.08 8.12
C SER A 413 -12.04 0.47 8.63
N LYS A 414 -10.88 0.86 8.06
CA LYS A 414 -9.56 0.51 8.58
C LYS A 414 -9.40 0.97 10.03
N PHE A 415 -9.76 2.22 10.33
CA PHE A 415 -9.67 2.76 11.68
C PHE A 415 -10.62 2.04 12.66
N ALA A 416 -11.88 1.82 12.29
CA ALA A 416 -12.85 1.14 13.14
C ALA A 416 -12.44 -0.32 13.43
N LEU A 417 -12.01 -1.06 12.42
CA LEU A 417 -11.67 -2.47 12.56
C LEU A 417 -10.29 -2.72 13.19
N SER A 418 -9.51 -1.67 13.47
CA SER A 418 -8.30 -1.82 14.29
C SER A 418 -8.60 -2.13 15.76
N THR A 419 -9.82 -1.82 16.24
CA THR A 419 -10.29 -2.07 17.61
C THR A 419 -11.47 -3.05 17.67
N GLN A 420 -12.22 -3.22 16.56
CA GLN A 420 -13.38 -4.10 16.45
C GLN A 420 -13.28 -5.11 15.29
N GLY A 421 -12.08 -5.40 14.84
CA GLY A 421 -11.85 -6.28 13.71
C GLY A 421 -12.24 -7.73 13.97
N PRO A 422 -12.62 -8.47 12.91
CA PRO A 422 -13.03 -9.87 13.03
C PRO A 422 -11.87 -10.87 13.18
N VAL A 423 -10.64 -10.45 12.85
CA VAL A 423 -9.47 -11.32 12.85
C VAL A 423 -8.73 -11.22 14.19
N ARG A 424 -8.22 -12.35 14.69
CA ARG A 424 -7.45 -12.40 15.93
C ARG A 424 -5.98 -12.14 15.69
N GLY A 425 -5.37 -11.24 16.50
CA GLY A 425 -3.95 -11.07 16.65
C GLY A 425 -3.49 -11.66 18.00
N GLY A 426 -2.99 -12.88 17.99
CA GLY A 426 -2.66 -13.56 19.24
C GLY A 426 -3.91 -13.83 20.11
N THR A 427 -4.01 -13.18 21.29
CA THR A 427 -5.15 -13.36 22.23
C THR A 427 -6.26 -12.34 22.04
N LEU A 428 -6.02 -11.26 21.33
CA LEU A 428 -6.95 -10.14 21.14
C LEU A 428 -7.27 -9.90 19.66
N ILE A 429 -7.83 -8.74 19.37
CA ILE A 429 -8.09 -8.26 18.01
C ILE A 429 -6.75 -7.96 17.33
N ASP A 430 -6.63 -8.35 16.06
CA ASP A 430 -5.52 -7.90 15.22
C ASP A 430 -5.81 -6.49 14.72
N PRO A 431 -4.97 -5.49 15.02
CA PRO A 431 -5.18 -4.12 14.54
C PRO A 431 -5.17 -4.01 13.01
N ASP A 432 -4.58 -4.98 12.32
CA ASP A 432 -4.55 -5.07 10.86
C ASP A 432 -5.70 -5.89 10.28
N SER A 433 -6.75 -6.17 11.07
CA SER A 433 -7.91 -6.97 10.64
C SER A 433 -8.51 -6.52 9.32
N TYR A 434 -8.67 -5.21 9.13
CA TYR A 434 -9.19 -4.65 7.87
C TYR A 434 -8.29 -5.00 6.70
N GLN A 435 -7.00 -4.74 6.83
CA GLN A 435 -5.99 -5.01 5.79
C GLN A 435 -5.96 -6.50 5.45
N GLN A 436 -6.05 -7.39 6.45
CA GLN A 436 -6.07 -8.84 6.22
C GLN A 436 -7.30 -9.28 5.43
N VAL A 437 -8.48 -8.76 5.75
CA VAL A 437 -9.71 -9.09 5.02
C VAL A 437 -9.61 -8.61 3.57
N VAL A 438 -9.26 -7.34 3.34
CA VAL A 438 -9.13 -6.79 1.97
C VAL A 438 -8.02 -7.48 1.20
N ALA A 439 -6.88 -7.77 1.84
CA ALA A 439 -5.75 -8.46 1.23
C ALA A 439 -6.11 -9.87 0.72
N ALA A 440 -6.99 -10.60 1.41
CA ALA A 440 -7.43 -11.92 0.96
C ALA A 440 -8.14 -11.85 -0.41
N PHE A 441 -8.97 -10.84 -0.63
CA PHE A 441 -9.62 -10.62 -1.93
C PHE A 441 -8.64 -10.09 -2.99
N SER A 442 -7.80 -9.11 -2.66
CA SER A 442 -6.77 -8.56 -3.55
C SER A 442 -5.80 -9.64 -4.02
N ARG A 443 -5.37 -10.53 -3.11
CA ARG A 443 -4.55 -11.68 -3.45
C ARG A 443 -5.27 -12.64 -4.39
N GLY A 444 -6.56 -12.88 -4.16
CA GLY A 444 -7.39 -13.68 -5.08
C GLY A 444 -7.42 -13.11 -6.50
N VAL A 445 -7.42 -11.77 -6.66
CA VAL A 445 -7.33 -11.13 -7.97
C VAL A 445 -5.98 -11.41 -8.62
N PHE A 446 -4.88 -11.26 -7.88
CA PHE A 446 -3.53 -11.53 -8.38
C PHE A 446 -3.32 -13.01 -8.73
N ASP A 447 -3.69 -13.94 -7.84
CA ASP A 447 -3.54 -15.38 -8.04
C ASP A 447 -4.44 -15.90 -9.17
N ALA A 448 -5.59 -15.26 -9.42
CA ALA A 448 -6.43 -15.50 -10.60
C ALA A 448 -5.84 -14.91 -11.89
N LYS A 449 -4.70 -14.23 -11.83
CA LYS A 449 -4.06 -13.52 -12.95
C LYS A 449 -4.98 -12.46 -13.55
N ARG A 450 -5.60 -11.68 -12.66
CA ARG A 450 -6.42 -10.53 -12.99
C ARG A 450 -5.78 -9.28 -12.41
N GLN A 451 -6.15 -8.14 -12.97
CA GLN A 451 -5.68 -6.84 -12.48
C GLN A 451 -6.78 -6.16 -11.67
N GLN A 452 -6.40 -5.53 -10.58
CA GLN A 452 -7.33 -4.75 -9.76
C GLN A 452 -7.13 -3.25 -9.92
N ARG A 453 -8.17 -2.51 -9.55
CA ARG A 453 -8.14 -1.09 -9.25
C ARG A 453 -8.69 -0.90 -7.85
N LEU A 454 -7.89 -0.37 -6.92
CA LEU A 454 -8.44 0.07 -5.65
C LEU A 454 -9.22 1.36 -5.86
N VAL A 455 -10.43 1.41 -5.31
CA VAL A 455 -11.32 2.57 -5.41
C VAL A 455 -11.66 3.04 -4.00
N ARG A 456 -11.64 4.36 -3.80
CA ARG A 456 -11.92 4.96 -2.50
C ARG A 456 -13.39 5.44 -2.43
N PRO A 457 -14.02 5.39 -1.25
CA PRO A 457 -15.36 5.95 -1.08
C PRO A 457 -15.47 7.39 -1.59
N GLN A 458 -14.48 8.24 -1.33
CA GLN A 458 -14.41 9.64 -1.78
C GLN A 458 -14.38 9.79 -3.30
N HIS A 459 -13.97 8.74 -4.02
CA HIS A 459 -13.90 8.74 -5.49
C HIS A 459 -15.05 7.97 -6.15
N LEU A 460 -15.89 7.27 -5.37
CA LEU A 460 -16.97 6.45 -5.89
C LEU A 460 -18.36 6.85 -5.38
N LEU A 461 -18.49 7.17 -4.08
CA LEU A 461 -19.78 7.32 -3.41
C LEU A 461 -20.21 8.78 -3.35
N PRO A 462 -21.42 9.13 -3.83
CA PRO A 462 -21.93 10.51 -3.80
C PRO A 462 -22.01 11.09 -2.37
N SER A 463 -22.35 10.27 -1.38
CA SER A 463 -22.38 10.66 0.04
C SER A 463 -21.00 11.10 0.58
N ARG A 464 -19.93 10.75 -0.12
CA ARG A 464 -18.53 11.10 0.19
C ARG A 464 -17.95 12.16 -0.77
N GLY A 465 -18.78 12.76 -1.64
CA GLY A 465 -18.42 13.85 -2.53
C GLY A 465 -18.11 13.44 -3.98
N ALA A 466 -18.22 12.16 -4.33
CA ALA A 466 -18.07 11.74 -5.73
C ALA A 466 -19.29 12.13 -6.57
N SER A 467 -19.10 12.32 -7.88
CA SER A 467 -20.17 12.72 -8.83
C SER A 467 -20.74 11.52 -9.62
N TRP A 468 -20.50 10.29 -9.18
CA TRP A 468 -20.93 9.11 -9.91
C TRP A 468 -22.42 8.81 -9.74
N THR A 469 -23.08 8.43 -10.84
CA THR A 469 -24.35 7.68 -10.76
C THR A 469 -24.05 6.19 -10.66
N ALA A 470 -24.98 5.43 -10.07
CA ALA A 470 -24.86 3.97 -9.98
C ALA A 470 -24.65 3.30 -11.37
N ALA A 471 -25.32 3.80 -12.41
CA ALA A 471 -25.20 3.29 -13.78
C ALA A 471 -23.79 3.60 -14.37
N ALA A 472 -23.28 4.81 -14.16
CA ALA A 472 -21.94 5.16 -14.63
C ALA A 472 -20.86 4.34 -13.89
N ALA A 473 -21.04 4.12 -12.58
CA ALA A 473 -20.16 3.28 -11.80
C ALA A 473 -20.19 1.81 -12.29
N ALA A 474 -21.36 1.24 -12.59
CA ALA A 474 -21.51 -0.12 -13.13
C ALA A 474 -20.85 -0.26 -14.50
N ALA A 475 -20.98 0.73 -15.38
CA ALA A 475 -20.32 0.74 -16.68
C ALA A 475 -18.78 0.84 -16.58
N ARG A 476 -18.27 1.63 -15.61
CA ARG A 476 -16.83 1.83 -15.40
C ARG A 476 -16.19 0.65 -14.68
N TYR A 477 -16.86 0.09 -13.70
CA TYR A 477 -16.40 -1.01 -12.86
C TYR A 477 -17.39 -2.18 -12.95
N PRO A 478 -17.29 -3.08 -13.95
CA PRO A 478 -18.23 -4.18 -14.10
C PRO A 478 -18.31 -5.13 -12.90
N VAL A 479 -17.19 -5.30 -12.18
CA VAL A 479 -17.09 -6.05 -10.93
C VAL A 479 -16.53 -5.17 -9.84
N LEU A 480 -17.24 -5.06 -8.71
CA LEU A 480 -16.83 -4.29 -7.52
C LEU A 480 -16.86 -5.20 -6.30
N ILE A 481 -15.72 -5.36 -5.64
CA ILE A 481 -15.60 -6.06 -4.36
C ILE A 481 -15.62 -5.03 -3.23
N ALA A 482 -16.61 -5.12 -2.35
CA ALA A 482 -16.72 -4.38 -1.11
C ALA A 482 -16.54 -5.35 0.06
N ALA A 483 -15.30 -5.53 0.52
CA ALA A 483 -14.95 -6.36 1.66
C ALA A 483 -14.59 -5.48 2.86
N ALA A 484 -15.12 -5.79 4.04
CA ALA A 484 -14.90 -5.04 5.26
C ALA A 484 -15.26 -3.53 5.17
N PHE A 485 -16.19 -3.16 4.30
CA PHE A 485 -16.71 -1.79 4.24
C PHE A 485 -17.67 -1.57 5.42
N TYR A 486 -17.08 -1.43 6.60
CA TYR A 486 -17.76 -1.49 7.90
C TYR A 486 -18.52 -0.19 8.21
N THR A 487 -17.85 0.97 8.09
CA THR A 487 -18.40 2.30 8.46
C THR A 487 -19.20 2.91 7.31
N ALA A 488 -20.27 2.25 6.87
CA ALA A 488 -21.07 2.69 5.75
C ALA A 488 -22.29 3.53 6.20
N ALA A 489 -22.57 4.63 5.50
CA ALA A 489 -23.86 5.34 5.63
C ALA A 489 -24.97 4.55 4.90
N ASP A 490 -26.23 4.91 5.17
CA ASP A 490 -27.37 4.30 4.47
C ASP A 490 -27.28 4.54 2.96
N GLU A 491 -26.97 5.78 2.57
CA GLU A 491 -26.82 6.19 1.18
C GLU A 491 -25.67 5.46 0.48
N ASP A 492 -24.61 5.09 1.22
CA ASP A 492 -23.50 4.30 0.68
C ASP A 492 -24.00 2.91 0.27
N LEU A 493 -24.76 2.24 1.15
CA LEU A 493 -25.31 0.91 0.90
C LEU A 493 -26.39 0.93 -0.20
N ASP A 494 -27.25 1.96 -0.22
CA ASP A 494 -28.23 2.16 -1.27
C ASP A 494 -27.59 2.38 -2.64
N PHE A 495 -26.48 3.12 -2.69
CA PHE A 495 -25.70 3.27 -3.92
C PHE A 495 -25.11 1.94 -4.40
N LEU A 496 -24.58 1.11 -3.52
CA LEU A 496 -24.05 -0.21 -3.87
C LEU A 496 -25.16 -1.14 -4.41
N VAL A 497 -26.34 -1.11 -3.82
CA VAL A 497 -27.51 -1.84 -4.36
C VAL A 497 -27.92 -1.28 -5.72
N GLY A 498 -27.95 0.04 -5.86
CA GLY A 498 -28.22 0.74 -7.12
C GLY A 498 -27.22 0.38 -8.22
N TYR A 499 -25.92 0.29 -7.86
CA TYR A 499 -24.84 -0.14 -8.73
C TYR A 499 -25.12 -1.57 -9.28
N ALA A 500 -25.48 -2.51 -8.39
CA ALA A 500 -25.81 -3.87 -8.83
C ALA A 500 -27.04 -3.87 -9.74
N ARG A 501 -28.10 -3.15 -9.37
CA ARG A 501 -29.34 -3.05 -10.18
C ARG A 501 -29.10 -2.46 -11.58
N ALA A 502 -28.09 -1.58 -11.70
CA ALA A 502 -27.75 -0.94 -12.96
C ALA A 502 -26.84 -1.79 -13.88
N GLY A 503 -26.48 -3.00 -13.48
CA GLY A 503 -25.72 -3.94 -14.30
C GLY A 503 -24.34 -4.33 -13.74
N GLY A 504 -23.92 -3.76 -12.60
CA GLY A 504 -22.69 -4.15 -11.95
C GLY A 504 -22.79 -5.49 -11.22
N HIS A 505 -21.66 -6.18 -11.07
CA HIS A 505 -21.57 -7.34 -10.19
C HIS A 505 -20.93 -6.91 -8.86
N LEU A 506 -21.76 -6.71 -7.84
CA LEU A 506 -21.32 -6.39 -6.48
C LEU A 506 -20.93 -7.66 -5.74
N VAL A 507 -19.73 -7.70 -5.18
CA VAL A 507 -19.29 -8.73 -4.23
C VAL A 507 -19.21 -8.11 -2.85
N VAL A 508 -19.98 -8.65 -1.91
CA VAL A 508 -20.05 -8.20 -0.51
C VAL A 508 -19.22 -9.16 0.33
N GLY A 509 -18.14 -8.70 0.90
CA GLY A 509 -17.29 -9.48 1.81
C GLY A 509 -17.65 -9.29 3.28
N PRO A 510 -16.94 -9.97 4.21
CA PRO A 510 -17.23 -9.94 5.63
C PRO A 510 -17.32 -8.53 6.20
N ARG A 511 -18.24 -8.33 7.16
CA ARG A 511 -18.43 -7.07 7.88
C ARG A 511 -18.88 -5.86 7.04
N THR A 512 -19.11 -6.01 5.75
CA THR A 512 -19.64 -4.93 4.92
C THR A 512 -21.05 -4.55 5.35
N GLY A 513 -21.27 -3.24 5.60
CA GLY A 513 -22.56 -2.71 6.03
C GLY A 513 -23.00 -3.13 7.43
N TYR A 514 -22.07 -3.64 8.26
CA TYR A 514 -22.40 -4.04 9.64
C TYR A 514 -22.48 -2.85 10.60
N GLY A 515 -21.60 -1.87 10.47
CA GLY A 515 -21.60 -0.63 11.25
C GLY A 515 -22.12 0.55 10.44
N ASP A 516 -22.65 1.55 11.16
CA ASP A 516 -22.94 2.88 10.59
C ASP A 516 -21.68 3.77 10.57
N ARG A 517 -21.82 5.04 10.16
CA ARG A 517 -20.67 5.96 10.06
C ARG A 517 -19.94 6.21 11.39
N GLU A 518 -20.59 6.02 12.52
CA GLU A 518 -19.96 6.13 13.84
C GLU A 518 -19.47 4.76 14.35
N GLY A 519 -19.54 3.71 13.54
CA GLY A 519 -19.11 2.36 13.91
C GLY A 519 -20.09 1.63 14.84
N ARG A 520 -21.33 2.13 14.99
CA ARG A 520 -22.38 1.43 15.76
C ARG A 520 -22.94 0.29 14.91
N ALA A 521 -23.18 -0.84 15.54
CA ALA A 521 -23.87 -1.95 14.87
C ALA A 521 -25.27 -1.54 14.42
N ARG A 522 -25.61 -1.83 13.17
CA ARG A 522 -26.94 -1.59 12.61
C ARG A 522 -27.96 -2.51 13.23
N ARG A 523 -29.24 -2.08 13.28
CA ARG A 523 -30.34 -2.87 13.85
C ARG A 523 -30.98 -3.82 12.85
N GLY A 524 -30.77 -3.60 11.56
CA GLY A 524 -31.22 -4.49 10.50
C GLY A 524 -30.41 -5.79 10.48
N ARG A 525 -30.99 -6.87 9.95
CA ARG A 525 -30.26 -8.11 9.71
C ARG A 525 -29.16 -7.88 8.69
N ALA A 526 -27.94 -8.24 9.07
CA ALA A 526 -26.76 -8.03 8.21
C ALA A 526 -26.87 -8.84 6.88
N PRO A 527 -26.41 -8.30 5.76
CA PRO A 527 -25.75 -6.98 5.57
C PRO A 527 -26.72 -5.79 5.39
N ASP A 528 -27.73 -5.68 6.24
CA ASP A 528 -28.69 -4.58 6.38
C ASP A 528 -29.39 -4.23 5.04
N ARG A 529 -29.26 -3.03 4.52
CA ARG A 529 -29.91 -2.53 3.29
C ARG A 529 -29.57 -3.33 2.03
N ILE A 530 -28.48 -4.11 2.06
CA ILE A 530 -28.10 -5.00 0.97
C ILE A 530 -28.86 -6.33 1.05
N ALA A 531 -29.33 -6.76 2.23
CA ALA A 531 -29.86 -8.08 2.49
C ALA A 531 -31.01 -8.46 1.55
N ASP A 532 -32.01 -7.60 1.38
CA ASP A 532 -33.16 -7.87 0.53
C ASP A 532 -32.76 -8.01 -0.97
N ALA A 533 -31.88 -7.16 -1.44
CA ALA A 533 -31.40 -7.22 -2.83
C ALA A 533 -30.50 -8.43 -3.08
N ALA A 534 -29.75 -8.86 -2.07
CA ALA A 534 -28.89 -10.03 -2.11
C ALA A 534 -29.64 -11.33 -1.87
N GLY A 535 -30.88 -11.30 -1.32
CA GLY A 535 -31.67 -12.45 -0.95
C GLY A 535 -31.04 -13.34 0.12
N VAL A 536 -30.28 -12.71 1.01
CA VAL A 536 -29.53 -13.38 2.08
C VAL A 536 -29.35 -12.45 3.28
N TRP A 537 -29.36 -13.00 4.46
CA TRP A 537 -29.03 -12.31 5.71
C TRP A 537 -28.22 -13.20 6.66
N TYR A 538 -27.66 -12.62 7.70
CA TYR A 538 -27.00 -13.37 8.76
C TYR A 538 -27.11 -12.66 10.12
N ASP A 539 -27.19 -13.47 11.18
CA ASP A 539 -27.08 -13.04 12.58
C ASP A 539 -25.94 -13.79 13.28
N GLU A 540 -25.58 -14.98 12.78
CA GLU A 540 -24.51 -15.81 13.33
C GLU A 540 -23.16 -15.45 12.76
N ILE A 541 -22.19 -15.29 13.66
CA ILE A 541 -20.78 -15.03 13.34
C ILE A 541 -19.88 -15.94 14.18
N ALA A 542 -18.76 -16.35 13.62
CA ALA A 542 -17.80 -17.20 14.30
C ALA A 542 -16.36 -16.80 13.99
N SER A 543 -15.52 -16.67 15.03
CA SER A 543 -14.08 -16.66 14.83
C SER A 543 -13.59 -18.08 14.56
N LEU A 544 -12.78 -18.26 13.55
CA LEU A 544 -12.24 -19.55 13.14
C LEU A 544 -10.81 -19.71 13.64
N PRO A 545 -10.55 -20.57 14.64
CA PRO A 545 -9.19 -20.80 15.16
C PRO A 545 -8.31 -21.56 14.17
N SER A 546 -8.92 -22.26 13.22
CA SER A 546 -8.25 -22.97 12.12
C SER A 546 -9.10 -22.86 10.85
N PRO A 547 -8.48 -23.02 9.67
CA PRO A 547 -9.23 -23.01 8.41
C PRO A 547 -10.34 -24.07 8.39
N VAL A 548 -11.52 -23.68 7.92
CA VAL A 548 -12.68 -24.56 7.72
C VAL A 548 -12.88 -24.78 6.23
N PRO A 549 -12.85 -26.03 5.73
CA PRO A 549 -13.08 -26.31 4.33
C PRO A 549 -14.45 -25.80 3.85
N VAL A 550 -14.46 -25.29 2.63
CA VAL A 550 -15.66 -24.81 1.93
C VAL A 550 -15.80 -25.60 0.63
N HIS A 551 -16.99 -26.08 0.34
CA HIS A 551 -17.27 -26.91 -0.83
C HIS A 551 -18.53 -26.46 -1.57
N GLY A 552 -18.57 -26.72 -2.88
CA GLY A 552 -19.66 -26.36 -3.79
C GLY A 552 -19.09 -26.02 -5.17
N LEU A 553 -19.75 -25.10 -5.87
CA LEU A 553 -19.21 -24.54 -7.11
C LEU A 553 -17.87 -23.83 -6.87
N LEU A 554 -17.77 -23.14 -5.75
CA LEU A 554 -16.54 -22.55 -5.24
C LEU A 554 -16.03 -23.41 -4.06
N ALA A 555 -14.77 -23.83 -4.14
CA ALA A 555 -14.15 -24.67 -3.14
C ALA A 555 -12.84 -24.03 -2.63
N GLY A 556 -12.45 -24.35 -1.38
CA GLY A 556 -11.27 -23.83 -0.70
C GLY A 556 -11.48 -23.86 0.81
N SER A 557 -11.01 -22.83 1.52
CA SER A 557 -11.21 -22.73 2.97
C SER A 557 -11.64 -21.34 3.43
N ALA A 558 -12.46 -21.31 4.46
CA ALA A 558 -12.75 -20.14 5.26
C ALA A 558 -11.65 -19.96 6.31
N THR A 559 -11.12 -18.77 6.48
CA THR A 559 -10.04 -18.47 7.42
C THR A 559 -10.41 -17.33 8.37
N GLY A 560 -9.96 -17.41 9.62
CA GLY A 560 -10.06 -16.34 10.61
C GLY A 560 -11.48 -16.00 11.08
N PHE A 561 -12.45 -15.87 10.15
CA PHE A 561 -13.80 -15.41 10.45
C PHE A 561 -14.85 -15.98 9.50
N ALA A 562 -16.05 -16.26 10.02
CA ALA A 562 -17.19 -16.74 9.28
C ALA A 562 -18.49 -16.03 9.69
N GLU A 563 -19.33 -15.71 8.73
CA GLU A 563 -20.72 -15.28 8.83
C GLU A 563 -21.62 -16.43 8.35
N GLY A 564 -22.61 -16.75 9.13
CA GLY A 564 -23.56 -17.82 8.81
C GLY A 564 -24.65 -17.31 7.86
N LEU A 565 -24.47 -17.46 6.55
CA LEU A 565 -25.39 -16.91 5.56
C LEU A 565 -26.66 -17.76 5.44
N ASP A 566 -27.83 -17.19 5.79
CA ASP A 566 -29.15 -17.73 5.57
C ASP A 566 -29.68 -17.28 4.22
N ALA A 567 -29.59 -18.16 3.21
CA ALA A 567 -30.08 -17.90 1.86
C ALA A 567 -31.62 -18.04 1.82
N VAL A 568 -32.32 -16.94 1.55
CA VAL A 568 -33.80 -16.92 1.40
C VAL A 568 -34.18 -17.31 -0.02
N ASP A 569 -33.67 -16.54 -1.01
CA ASP A 569 -33.90 -16.77 -2.44
C ASP A 569 -32.62 -16.57 -3.27
N ALA A 570 -31.47 -16.50 -2.61
CA ALA A 570 -30.18 -16.52 -3.25
C ALA A 570 -29.71 -17.95 -3.56
N ALA A 571 -29.05 -18.13 -4.69
CA ALA A 571 -28.39 -19.38 -5.04
C ALA A 571 -27.14 -19.58 -4.17
N VAL A 572 -26.98 -20.76 -3.58
CA VAL A 572 -25.82 -21.13 -2.79
C VAL A 572 -24.70 -21.61 -3.70
N LEU A 573 -23.57 -20.92 -3.71
CA LEU A 573 -22.37 -21.29 -4.46
C LEU A 573 -21.43 -22.19 -3.66
N ALA A 574 -21.41 -22.02 -2.32
CA ALA A 574 -20.55 -22.81 -1.44
C ALA A 574 -21.11 -22.87 -0.01
N ARG A 575 -20.80 -23.97 0.71
CA ARG A 575 -21.16 -24.21 2.11
C ARG A 575 -19.93 -24.56 2.93
N TYR A 576 -19.98 -24.24 4.22
CA TYR A 576 -18.97 -24.68 5.18
C TYR A 576 -19.01 -26.19 5.41
N GLN A 577 -17.88 -26.86 5.36
CA GLN A 577 -17.75 -28.29 5.70
C GLN A 577 -17.35 -28.46 7.17
N HIS A 578 -18.29 -28.18 8.06
CA HIS A 578 -18.10 -28.24 9.49
C HIS A 578 -19.37 -28.72 10.20
N PRO A 579 -19.33 -29.59 11.25
CA PRO A 579 -20.52 -30.15 11.89
C PRO A 579 -21.56 -29.11 12.30
N HIS A 580 -21.12 -27.95 12.80
CA HIS A 580 -22.02 -26.87 13.22
C HIS A 580 -22.31 -25.90 12.04
N LEU A 581 -21.27 -25.38 11.34
CA LEU A 581 -21.43 -24.31 10.36
C LEU A 581 -22.08 -24.77 9.05
N ARG A 582 -22.14 -26.08 8.76
CA ARG A 582 -22.70 -26.63 7.50
C ARG A 582 -24.16 -26.24 7.20
N ARG A 583 -24.89 -25.78 8.21
CA ARG A 583 -26.28 -25.31 8.07
C ARG A 583 -26.38 -24.03 7.26
N TRP A 584 -25.33 -23.23 7.27
CA TRP A 584 -25.28 -21.96 6.55
C TRP A 584 -24.48 -22.06 5.25
N ALA A 585 -24.79 -21.15 4.34
CA ALA A 585 -23.94 -20.93 3.18
C ALA A 585 -22.70 -20.12 3.55
N ALA A 586 -21.59 -20.37 2.83
CA ALA A 586 -20.37 -19.59 2.90
C ALA A 586 -20.32 -18.54 1.78
N VAL A 587 -20.91 -18.88 0.62
CA VAL A 587 -21.00 -17.97 -0.52
C VAL A 587 -22.36 -18.14 -1.20
N THR A 588 -23.03 -17.01 -1.44
CA THR A 588 -24.33 -16.96 -2.13
C THR A 588 -24.27 -15.96 -3.29
N THR A 589 -25.20 -16.08 -4.24
CA THR A 589 -25.34 -15.13 -5.35
C THR A 589 -26.79 -14.99 -5.78
N ARG A 590 -27.17 -13.77 -6.19
CA ARG A 590 -28.50 -13.45 -6.70
C ARG A 590 -28.44 -12.41 -7.81
N ALA A 591 -29.29 -12.53 -8.82
CA ALA A 591 -29.53 -11.46 -9.77
C ALA A 591 -30.20 -10.26 -9.09
N ALA A 592 -29.76 -9.06 -9.38
CA ALA A 592 -30.28 -7.81 -8.84
C ALA A 592 -30.44 -6.80 -9.99
N GLY A 593 -31.68 -6.62 -10.48
CA GLY A 593 -31.92 -5.81 -11.68
C GLY A 593 -31.17 -6.35 -12.90
N ALA A 594 -30.41 -5.51 -13.56
CA ALA A 594 -29.57 -5.89 -14.71
C ALA A 594 -28.24 -6.56 -14.34
N GLY A 595 -27.84 -6.52 -13.06
CA GLY A 595 -26.58 -7.07 -12.57
C GLY A 595 -26.78 -8.16 -11.51
N ARG A 596 -25.88 -8.20 -10.51
CA ARG A 596 -25.80 -9.32 -9.56
C ARG A 596 -25.19 -8.88 -8.24
N ILE A 597 -25.59 -9.55 -7.15
CA ILE A 597 -24.93 -9.44 -5.83
C ILE A 597 -24.45 -10.84 -5.44
N THR A 598 -23.20 -10.94 -5.04
CA THR A 598 -22.59 -12.14 -4.45
C THR A 598 -22.14 -11.80 -3.05
N VAL A 599 -22.56 -12.59 -2.05
CA VAL A 599 -22.13 -12.41 -0.64
C VAL A 599 -21.18 -13.51 -0.28
N VAL A 600 -20.02 -13.14 0.25
CA VAL A 600 -18.94 -14.02 0.73
C VAL A 600 -18.85 -13.86 2.24
N GLY A 601 -19.39 -14.77 3.00
CA GLY A 601 -19.49 -14.72 4.47
C GLY A 601 -18.21 -15.16 5.19
N THR A 602 -17.04 -15.06 4.58
CA THR A 602 -15.78 -15.45 5.22
C THR A 602 -14.59 -14.71 4.63
N VAL A 603 -13.48 -14.71 5.36
CA VAL A 603 -12.17 -14.37 4.79
C VAL A 603 -11.70 -15.59 3.99
N PRO A 604 -11.65 -15.52 2.66
CA PRO A 604 -11.28 -16.68 1.84
C PRO A 604 -9.78 -16.97 1.93
N ASP A 605 -9.41 -18.27 1.89
CA ASP A 605 -8.03 -18.64 1.62
C ASP A 605 -7.67 -18.33 0.15
N GLN A 606 -6.40 -18.49 -0.22
CA GLN A 606 -5.89 -18.21 -1.56
C GLN A 606 -6.68 -18.97 -2.64
N GLY A 607 -6.98 -20.27 -2.39
CA GLY A 607 -7.67 -21.12 -3.34
C GLY A 607 -9.12 -20.68 -3.57
N LEU A 608 -9.86 -20.37 -2.50
CA LEU A 608 -11.24 -19.88 -2.59
C LEU A 608 -11.30 -18.51 -3.26
N ALA A 609 -10.40 -17.60 -2.88
CA ALA A 609 -10.32 -16.25 -3.41
C ALA A 609 -10.03 -16.26 -4.92
N ALA A 610 -9.03 -17.03 -5.37
CA ALA A 610 -8.69 -17.13 -6.79
C ALA A 610 -9.84 -17.73 -7.62
N ARG A 611 -10.50 -18.81 -7.12
CA ARG A 611 -11.65 -19.40 -7.79
C ARG A 611 -12.86 -18.46 -7.85
N LEU A 612 -13.08 -17.68 -6.79
CA LEU A 612 -14.11 -16.64 -6.80
C LEU A 612 -13.85 -15.65 -7.92
N VAL A 613 -12.64 -15.11 -8.02
CA VAL A 613 -12.29 -14.13 -9.05
C VAL A 613 -12.35 -14.74 -10.46
N GLN A 614 -11.90 -15.98 -10.66
CA GLN A 614 -12.03 -16.70 -11.93
C GLN A 614 -13.49 -16.90 -12.33
N TRP A 615 -14.39 -17.13 -11.37
CA TRP A 615 -15.82 -17.21 -11.60
C TRP A 615 -16.45 -15.86 -11.94
N LEU A 616 -16.02 -14.77 -11.27
CA LEU A 616 -16.48 -13.40 -11.51
C LEU A 616 -16.01 -12.88 -12.89
N VAL A 617 -14.76 -13.17 -13.23
CA VAL A 617 -14.10 -12.73 -14.46
C VAL A 617 -13.43 -13.95 -15.13
N PRO A 618 -14.18 -14.77 -15.86
CA PRO A 618 -13.66 -15.99 -16.47
C PRO A 618 -12.52 -15.78 -17.47
N GLN A 619 -12.50 -14.62 -18.13
CA GLN A 619 -11.47 -14.26 -19.11
C GLN A 619 -10.79 -12.97 -18.69
N ALA A 620 -9.45 -12.96 -18.69
CA ALA A 620 -8.68 -11.74 -18.50
C ALA A 620 -8.84 -10.81 -19.70
N ALA A 621 -8.93 -9.52 -19.45
CA ALA A 621 -9.02 -8.52 -20.50
C ALA A 621 -7.75 -8.44 -21.37
N ASP A 622 -6.61 -8.96 -20.88
CA ASP A 622 -5.33 -8.94 -21.57
C ASP A 622 -5.14 -10.07 -22.59
N GLY A 623 -5.89 -11.17 -22.46
CA GLY A 623 -5.89 -12.30 -23.42
C GLY A 623 -4.62 -13.15 -23.43
N TRP A 624 -3.83 -13.14 -22.34
CA TRP A 624 -2.62 -13.96 -22.21
C TRP A 624 -2.93 -15.36 -21.64
N ALA A 625 -2.26 -16.39 -22.18
CA ALA A 625 -2.15 -17.71 -21.55
C ALA A 625 -0.73 -17.85 -20.97
N THR A 626 -0.62 -18.09 -19.67
CA THR A 626 0.68 -18.04 -18.94
C THR A 626 0.91 -19.29 -18.11
N ASP A 627 2.19 -19.67 -17.96
CA ASP A 627 2.61 -20.62 -16.94
C ASP A 627 2.32 -20.08 -15.54
N GLU A 628 2.27 -20.95 -14.53
CA GLU A 628 1.81 -20.63 -13.17
C GLU A 628 2.60 -19.47 -12.53
N SER A 629 3.93 -19.47 -12.70
CA SER A 629 4.81 -18.45 -12.15
C SER A 629 4.79 -17.10 -12.90
N VAL A 630 4.13 -17.04 -14.06
CA VAL A 630 4.12 -15.84 -14.90
C VAL A 630 2.88 -15.00 -14.63
N THR A 631 3.09 -13.71 -14.35
CA THR A 631 2.03 -12.70 -14.28
C THR A 631 2.18 -11.67 -15.40
N VAL A 632 1.07 -11.06 -15.79
CA VAL A 632 1.03 -10.00 -16.81
C VAL A 632 0.35 -8.78 -16.21
N SER A 633 1.02 -7.63 -16.31
CA SER A 633 0.40 -6.33 -16.05
C SER A 633 0.23 -5.60 -17.38
N THR A 634 -0.99 -5.15 -17.64
CA THR A 634 -1.32 -4.45 -18.89
C THR A 634 -1.71 -3.01 -18.62
N SER A 635 -1.30 -2.13 -19.51
CA SER A 635 -1.67 -0.70 -19.51
C SER A 635 -2.13 -0.29 -20.90
N THR A 636 -3.13 0.57 -20.99
CA THR A 636 -3.63 1.12 -22.26
C THR A 636 -2.99 2.49 -22.52
N GLU A 637 -2.40 2.67 -23.70
CA GLU A 637 -1.86 3.97 -24.12
C GLU A 637 -2.98 5.01 -24.27
N ARG A 638 -2.72 6.25 -23.86
CA ARG A 638 -3.68 7.35 -24.02
C ARG A 638 -4.04 7.50 -25.49
N GLY A 639 -5.34 7.60 -25.77
CA GLY A 639 -5.85 7.62 -27.14
C GLY A 639 -6.12 6.23 -27.74
N GLY A 640 -5.89 5.14 -27.01
CA GLY A 640 -6.23 3.77 -27.42
C GLY A 640 -5.37 3.19 -28.55
N ALA A 641 -4.21 3.79 -28.84
CA ALA A 641 -3.34 3.40 -29.96
C ALA A 641 -2.63 2.05 -29.78
N GLY A 642 -2.49 1.58 -28.52
CA GLY A 642 -1.83 0.33 -28.20
C GLY A 642 -2.01 -0.08 -26.75
N ARG A 643 -1.57 -1.29 -26.43
CA ARG A 643 -1.50 -1.81 -25.07
C ARG A 643 -0.05 -2.23 -24.77
N LEU A 644 0.38 -1.92 -23.57
CA LEU A 644 1.70 -2.27 -23.05
C LEU A 644 1.54 -3.40 -22.05
N HIS A 645 2.40 -4.40 -22.13
CA HIS A 645 2.37 -5.58 -21.28
C HIS A 645 3.71 -5.74 -20.60
N VAL A 646 3.70 -5.89 -19.28
CA VAL A 646 4.87 -6.27 -18.49
C VAL A 646 4.66 -7.69 -18.00
N LEU A 647 5.48 -8.61 -18.47
CA LEU A 647 5.47 -10.01 -18.07
C LEU A 647 6.56 -10.24 -17.04
N HIS A 648 6.21 -10.90 -15.94
CA HIS A 648 7.17 -11.28 -14.89
C HIS A 648 7.16 -12.78 -14.69
N ASN A 649 8.32 -13.40 -14.63
CA ASN A 649 8.49 -14.77 -14.16
C ASN A 649 9.02 -14.76 -12.71
N TRP A 650 8.21 -15.14 -11.76
CA TRP A 650 8.52 -15.15 -10.32
C TRP A 650 9.08 -16.50 -9.85
N SER A 651 9.97 -17.09 -10.62
CA SER A 651 10.54 -18.40 -10.26
C SER A 651 11.97 -18.57 -10.79
N TRP A 652 12.64 -19.61 -10.29
CA TRP A 652 13.95 -20.05 -10.80
C TRP A 652 13.86 -20.83 -12.10
N ASP A 653 12.71 -21.37 -12.45
CA ASP A 653 12.52 -22.14 -13.67
C ASP A 653 12.16 -21.21 -14.84
N ALA A 654 12.64 -21.56 -16.03
CA ALA A 654 12.19 -20.89 -17.23
C ALA A 654 10.69 -21.14 -17.44
N ALA A 655 9.96 -20.09 -17.79
CA ALA A 655 8.53 -20.11 -17.99
C ALA A 655 8.13 -19.36 -19.26
N SER A 656 6.89 -19.53 -19.70
CA SER A 656 6.38 -18.93 -20.93
C SER A 656 5.01 -18.30 -20.79
N ALA A 657 4.75 -17.36 -21.69
CA ALA A 657 3.45 -16.74 -21.89
C ALA A 657 3.14 -16.66 -23.39
N CYS A 658 1.87 -16.93 -23.75
CA CYS A 658 1.42 -16.87 -25.13
C CYS A 658 0.42 -15.73 -25.29
N PRO A 659 0.67 -14.79 -26.20
CA PRO A 659 -0.25 -13.69 -26.49
C PRO A 659 -1.45 -14.15 -27.31
N SER A 660 -2.60 -13.48 -27.13
CA SER A 660 -3.78 -13.68 -27.99
C SER A 660 -3.76 -12.82 -29.26
N ALA A 661 -2.90 -11.82 -29.33
CA ALA A 661 -2.70 -10.90 -30.45
C ALA A 661 -1.20 -10.74 -30.73
N PRO A 662 -0.81 -10.27 -31.94
CA PRO A 662 0.60 -9.99 -32.23
C PRO A 662 1.19 -8.96 -31.25
N VAL A 663 2.39 -9.23 -30.75
CA VAL A 663 3.12 -8.34 -29.84
C VAL A 663 4.55 -8.14 -30.32
N THR A 664 5.13 -7.01 -29.95
CA THR A 664 6.54 -6.68 -30.21
C THR A 664 7.24 -6.43 -28.88
N ASP A 665 8.39 -7.05 -28.67
CA ASP A 665 9.27 -6.79 -27.54
C ASP A 665 9.90 -5.39 -27.70
N MET A 666 9.69 -4.53 -26.72
CA MET A 666 10.06 -3.11 -26.79
C MET A 666 11.56 -2.87 -26.69
N LEU A 667 12.31 -3.84 -26.15
CA LEU A 667 13.77 -3.72 -25.96
C LEU A 667 14.53 -4.39 -27.10
N SER A 668 14.09 -5.58 -27.54
CA SER A 668 14.78 -6.33 -28.58
C SER A 668 14.23 -6.10 -29.99
N GLY A 669 13.00 -5.59 -30.12
CA GLY A 669 12.28 -5.48 -31.38
C GLY A 669 11.72 -6.81 -31.91
N SER A 670 11.90 -7.91 -31.18
CA SER A 670 11.39 -9.23 -31.55
C SER A 670 9.87 -9.23 -31.63
N GLN A 671 9.31 -9.89 -32.66
CA GLN A 671 7.88 -10.00 -32.89
C GLN A 671 7.41 -11.41 -32.55
N TYR A 672 6.25 -11.50 -31.93
CA TYR A 672 5.60 -12.76 -31.61
C TYR A 672 4.18 -12.77 -32.16
N SER A 673 3.84 -13.86 -32.83
CA SER A 673 2.48 -14.12 -33.36
C SER A 673 1.53 -14.58 -32.24
N PRO A 674 0.20 -14.55 -32.47
CA PRO A 674 -0.75 -15.15 -31.53
C PRO A 674 -0.38 -16.62 -31.24
N ALA A 675 -0.47 -17.01 -29.96
CA ALA A 675 -0.12 -18.33 -29.44
C ALA A 675 1.37 -18.71 -29.54
N GLU A 676 2.24 -17.86 -30.08
CA GLU A 676 3.69 -18.09 -30.06
C GLU A 676 4.24 -17.83 -28.65
N PRO A 677 5.00 -18.76 -28.04
CA PRO A 677 5.47 -18.60 -26.68
C PRO A 677 6.58 -17.55 -26.56
N VAL A 678 6.35 -16.57 -25.70
CA VAL A 678 7.37 -15.66 -25.18
C VAL A 678 8.03 -16.34 -23.99
N THR A 679 9.29 -16.71 -24.10
CA THR A 679 10.05 -17.36 -23.02
C THR A 679 10.69 -16.34 -22.09
N LEU A 680 10.54 -16.57 -20.78
CA LEU A 680 11.17 -15.80 -19.69
C LEU A 680 12.14 -16.73 -18.95
N GLY A 681 13.37 -16.28 -18.72
CA GLY A 681 14.34 -16.96 -17.83
C GLY A 681 13.93 -16.83 -16.35
N ALA A 682 14.80 -17.33 -15.46
CA ALA A 682 14.64 -17.16 -14.02
C ALA A 682 14.57 -15.65 -13.67
N TRP A 683 13.59 -15.25 -12.89
CA TRP A 683 13.39 -13.87 -12.42
C TRP A 683 13.42 -12.81 -13.53
N ASP A 684 13.02 -13.20 -14.76
CA ASP A 684 13.05 -12.32 -15.95
C ASP A 684 11.78 -11.50 -16.09
N VAL A 685 11.91 -10.38 -16.82
CA VAL A 685 10.83 -9.47 -17.21
C VAL A 685 10.84 -9.30 -18.74
N ARG A 686 9.67 -9.23 -19.35
CA ARG A 686 9.50 -8.84 -20.76
C ARG A 686 8.56 -7.65 -20.89
N LEU A 687 8.96 -6.71 -21.74
CA LEU A 687 8.20 -5.50 -22.03
C LEU A 687 7.66 -5.59 -23.45
N LEU A 688 6.38 -5.76 -23.59
CA LEU A 688 5.76 -6.02 -24.90
C LEU A 688 4.72 -4.96 -25.23
N ARG A 689 4.52 -4.71 -26.51
CA ARG A 689 3.50 -3.79 -27.04
C ARG A 689 2.65 -4.50 -28.07
N SER A 690 1.32 -4.46 -27.91
CA SER A 690 0.34 -4.84 -28.95
C SER A 690 -0.27 -3.59 -29.58
N ARG A 691 -0.67 -3.67 -30.86
CA ARG A 691 -1.50 -2.64 -31.49
C ARG A 691 -2.91 -2.71 -30.94
N GLY A 692 -3.54 -1.54 -30.74
CA GLY A 692 -4.87 -1.45 -30.16
C GLY A 692 -5.92 -2.13 -31.03
N THR A 693 -6.36 -3.32 -30.62
CA THR A 693 -7.65 -3.88 -30.97
C THR A 693 -8.23 -4.45 -29.69
N ARG A 694 -9.44 -4.01 -29.29
CA ARG A 694 -10.26 -4.83 -28.40
C ARG A 694 -10.34 -6.21 -29.04
N LEU A 695 -10.04 -7.26 -28.26
CA LEU A 695 -10.23 -8.64 -28.74
C LEU A 695 -11.63 -8.79 -29.33
N PRO A 696 -11.78 -9.41 -30.52
CA PRO A 696 -13.08 -9.78 -30.99
C PRO A 696 -13.75 -10.68 -29.95
N GLU A 697 -15.00 -10.40 -29.60
CA GLU A 697 -15.79 -11.28 -28.74
C GLU A 697 -15.79 -12.69 -29.36
N GLY A 698 -15.20 -13.67 -28.69
CA GLY A 698 -15.25 -15.09 -29.08
C GLY A 698 -13.94 -15.83 -29.31
N VAL A 699 -12.77 -15.21 -29.27
CA VAL A 699 -11.48 -15.92 -29.40
C VAL A 699 -11.12 -16.62 -28.09
N ARG A 700 -11.32 -17.96 -28.06
CA ARG A 700 -10.87 -18.83 -26.97
C ARG A 700 -9.49 -19.39 -27.28
N LEU A 701 -8.46 -19.01 -26.54
CA LEU A 701 -7.19 -19.76 -26.47
C LEU A 701 -7.34 -20.85 -25.39
N SER A 702 -7.13 -22.10 -25.79
CA SER A 702 -7.09 -23.23 -24.85
C SER A 702 -5.73 -23.24 -24.15
N PRO A 703 -5.67 -23.40 -22.81
CA PRO A 703 -4.41 -23.53 -22.07
C PRO A 703 -3.52 -24.70 -22.57
N ALA A 704 -4.09 -25.66 -23.28
CA ALA A 704 -3.37 -26.80 -23.83
C ALA A 704 -2.39 -26.45 -24.97
N ALA A 705 -2.49 -25.28 -25.57
CA ALA A 705 -1.60 -24.86 -26.66
C ALA A 705 -0.21 -24.39 -26.18
N CYS A 706 -0.05 -24.05 -24.92
CA CYS A 706 1.19 -23.53 -24.33
C CYS A 706 1.97 -24.54 -23.47
N SER A 707 1.53 -25.80 -23.35
CA SER A 707 2.32 -26.81 -22.62
C SER A 707 3.57 -27.17 -23.39
N PRO A 708 4.78 -26.92 -22.87
CA PRO A 708 5.98 -27.49 -23.43
C PRO A 708 5.89 -29.02 -23.34
N ARG A 709 6.16 -29.72 -24.47
CA ARG A 709 6.26 -31.19 -24.47
C ARG A 709 7.22 -31.60 -23.35
N ARG A 710 6.70 -32.18 -22.28
CA ARG A 710 7.49 -32.81 -21.23
C ARG A 710 8.42 -33.82 -21.87
N ARG A 711 9.73 -33.53 -21.98
CA ARG A 711 10.72 -34.53 -22.21
C ARG A 711 10.65 -35.51 -21.02
N ARG A 712 10.36 -36.77 -21.28
CA ARG A 712 10.40 -37.81 -20.26
C ARG A 712 11.79 -37.78 -19.59
N ARG A 713 11.82 -37.42 -18.31
CA ARG A 713 12.99 -37.69 -17.48
C ARG A 713 13.19 -39.21 -17.39
N ALA A 714 14.39 -39.68 -17.68
CA ALA A 714 14.80 -41.02 -17.35
C ALA A 714 14.67 -41.23 -15.83
N GLY A 715 14.14 -42.40 -15.43
CA GLY A 715 13.85 -42.70 -14.04
C GLY A 715 15.11 -42.68 -13.15
N PRO A 716 14.91 -42.49 -11.84
CA PRO A 716 16.00 -42.45 -10.88
C PRO A 716 16.55 -43.88 -10.63
N VAL A 717 17.89 -43.99 -10.64
CA VAL A 717 18.63 -45.14 -10.12
C VAL A 717 18.44 -45.16 -8.61
N ALA A 718 18.01 -46.28 -8.06
CA ALA A 718 17.88 -46.55 -6.64
C ALA A 718 19.26 -46.71 -5.99
N GLU A 719 19.50 -46.02 -4.88
CA GLU A 719 20.55 -46.38 -3.92
C GLU A 719 19.91 -46.71 -2.54
N PRO A 720 20.59 -47.60 -1.78
CA PRO A 720 19.99 -48.30 -0.66
C PRO A 720 20.03 -47.50 0.64
N GLY A 721 19.07 -47.82 1.51
CA GLY A 721 18.86 -47.17 2.77
C GLY A 721 19.94 -47.40 3.82
N ASP A 722 19.94 -46.54 4.81
CA ASP A 722 20.32 -46.89 6.19
C ASP A 722 19.49 -46.12 7.23
N ASP A 723 19.20 -46.85 8.25
CA ASP A 723 18.34 -46.60 9.42
C ASP A 723 19.00 -45.70 10.47
N GLN A 724 18.13 -45.20 11.37
CA GLN A 724 18.39 -44.67 12.72
C GLN A 724 18.67 -43.14 12.80
N ALA A 725 18.00 -42.37 13.59
CA ALA A 725 17.48 -42.52 14.94
C ALA A 725 16.69 -41.27 15.34
N ALA A 726 15.78 -41.55 16.21
CA ALA A 726 14.87 -40.65 16.90
C ALA A 726 15.51 -39.56 17.79
N SER A 727 14.66 -38.54 18.07
CA SER A 727 14.65 -37.78 19.33
C SER A 727 15.63 -36.62 19.50
N ARG A 728 15.07 -35.43 19.46
CA ARG A 728 15.01 -34.51 20.64
C ARG A 728 14.30 -33.21 20.29
N ALA A 729 13.07 -33.12 20.74
CA ALA A 729 12.44 -31.85 21.02
C ALA A 729 13.12 -31.22 22.25
N LEU A 730 13.62 -30.02 22.13
CA LEU A 730 13.99 -29.19 23.27
C LEU A 730 13.51 -27.77 23.03
N THR A 731 12.53 -27.43 23.82
CA THR A 731 11.96 -26.14 24.15
C THR A 731 12.96 -24.97 24.09
N CYS A 732 12.66 -23.96 23.28
CA CYS A 732 13.23 -22.64 23.40
C CYS A 732 12.11 -21.61 23.60
N SER A 733 11.61 -21.53 24.83
CA SER A 733 10.69 -20.51 25.29
C SER A 733 11.43 -19.60 26.27
N ARG A 734 12.17 -18.60 25.80
CA ARG A 734 12.69 -17.48 26.63
C ARG A 734 13.34 -16.33 25.87
N SER A 735 13.23 -16.22 24.55
CA SER A 735 13.84 -15.09 23.79
C SER A 735 12.88 -14.03 23.27
N ALA A 736 11.57 -14.26 23.33
CA ALA A 736 10.58 -13.31 22.78
C ALA A 736 10.33 -12.05 23.64
N ALA A 737 10.66 -12.11 24.93
CA ALA A 737 10.39 -10.99 25.85
C ALA A 737 11.47 -9.91 25.84
N TYR A 738 12.67 -10.17 25.34
CA TYR A 738 13.76 -9.20 25.31
C TYR A 738 13.73 -8.33 24.07
N CYS A 739 13.33 -8.86 22.94
CA CYS A 739 13.19 -8.10 21.69
C CYS A 739 12.04 -7.09 21.74
N LYS A 740 10.91 -7.44 22.39
CA LYS A 740 9.75 -6.54 22.47
C LYS A 740 10.01 -5.26 23.26
N ARG A 741 10.95 -5.26 24.22
CA ARG A 741 11.31 -4.05 24.99
C ARG A 741 12.25 -3.09 24.28
N GLN A 742 12.97 -3.53 23.27
CA GLN A 742 13.83 -2.63 22.46
C GLN A 742 13.09 -2.04 21.26
N LEU A 743 12.05 -2.72 20.75
CA LEU A 743 11.29 -2.27 19.57
C LEU A 743 10.25 -1.20 19.91
N ASP A 744 9.69 -1.20 21.13
CA ASP A 744 8.77 -0.13 21.61
C ASP A 744 9.48 1.24 21.79
N GLY A 745 10.77 1.31 21.55
CA GLY A 745 11.59 2.54 21.61
C GLY A 745 12.16 3.00 20.27
N CYS A 746 12.06 2.21 19.21
CA CYS A 746 12.70 2.51 17.91
C CYS A 746 11.73 2.59 16.71
N ILE A 747 10.41 2.48 16.95
CA ILE A 747 9.38 2.71 15.92
C ILE A 747 8.52 3.89 16.33
#